data_6eebf89391f391479085a97127d03f74
#
_entry.id   6eebf89391f391479085a97127d03f74
#
_cell.length_a   1.000
_cell.length_b   1.000
_cell.length_c   1.000
_cell.angle_alpha   90.00
_cell.angle_beta   90.00
_cell.angle_gamma   90.00
#
_symmetry.space_group_name_H-M   'P 1'
#
loop_
_entity.id
_entity.type
_entity.pdbx_description
1 polymer ?
#
loop_
_entity_poly.entity_id
_entity_poly.type
_entity_poly.pdbx_seq_one_letter_code
_entity_poly.pdbx_strand_id
1 'polypeptide(L)'
;MLLREKQFTFSVHKLITIVLLLVLTVLPDSLLANTLHHSMQVQLDPERSFLDVKNAIQLPGETESVSFALNRNLKLSVEGAELTVVNDSPDRQFRIYQLSRLTENRKVLLKYQGFIGNREKNDLFGMPDVIFNDEMLYLDGGSAWYPRFADYPLFTFDLYFKLPDDWQIISQGAPENSTDGVRFQLNKPQDNLYMVGGPFQRFSQKIDVDGRKILLEVYFFNKDKSLADKYLSHSARFITQYSRLIGSYPYDKFAIVENRYQTGYGMPSFTLLGSRVIRLPFILYTSLPHEILHNWWGNGVYINYRQGNWGEGLTAYMADHYYSEQRGSDREYRRKALEKYANFAANQRDFPLKAFTSRHDQASQAVGYSKSLMLFHMLRRHLGDELFYLNIADFWESFQFKEASFQQLIQSLAQNSKLDPQVFLKHWVNRAGAPELMLDEAKLIEVASGYQLNLELSQVQVGDAYPLELPIRITFEQASETFMQRMSMKDKQLQIKLVFDQRPVRVSIDPDYDIFRLLSQTERPASLGRMFGAQKQILVYPEQASEKERSAWQALATSWQKRYGNVELVSDKSLTEIPAEGATWLLGWNNRLLEKSADRFNTGFQKMTSHRAVNFDKQDFSFNQHALVMLDADTMRQPLGFIGAQQPAVINALARKLPHYNGYGFLVFSKETVENIFKKALPVLNSSLEKVF
;
A
#
# COMPACT_ATOMS: atom_id res chain seq x y z
N MET A 1 46.05 -58.48 12.86
CA MET A 1 45.02 -58.75 11.84
C MET A 1 43.99 -57.62 11.91
N LEU A 2 44.43 -56.42 11.59
CA LEU A 2 43.64 -55.19 11.64
C LEU A 2 44.35 -54.17 10.77
N LEU A 3 44.11 -54.18 9.46
CA LEU A 3 44.57 -53.20 8.49
C LEU A 3 43.97 -53.58 7.12
N ARG A 4 42.71 -53.22 6.83
CA ARG A 4 42.13 -53.12 5.47
C ARG A 4 40.67 -52.66 5.52
N GLU A 5 40.44 -51.41 5.93
CA GLU A 5 39.16 -50.74 5.66
C GLU A 5 39.31 -49.19 5.78
N LYS A 6 40.21 -48.63 5.00
CA LYS A 6 40.27 -47.11 4.93
C LYS A 6 40.74 -46.63 3.54
N GLN A 7 40.34 -47.22 2.45
CA GLN A 7 40.70 -46.71 1.14
C GLN A 7 39.58 -46.59 0.09
N PHE A 8 38.31 -46.76 0.45
CA PHE A 8 37.23 -46.67 -0.58
C PHE A 8 36.24 -45.52 -0.40
N THR A 9 36.34 -44.72 0.65
CA THR A 9 35.42 -43.59 0.91
C THR A 9 35.90 -42.24 0.37
N PHE A 10 37.11 -42.13 -0.13
CA PHE A 10 37.67 -40.83 -0.59
C PHE A 10 37.45 -40.53 -2.08
N SER A 11 37.08 -41.51 -2.89
CA SER A 11 36.91 -41.30 -4.35
C SER A 11 35.51 -40.88 -4.76
N VAL A 12 34.46 -41.27 -4.01
CA VAL A 12 33.07 -40.96 -4.37
C VAL A 12 32.69 -39.51 -4.01
N HIS A 13 33.21 -38.99 -2.90
CA HIS A 13 32.93 -37.61 -2.50
C HIS A 13 33.60 -36.55 -3.42
N LYS A 14 34.75 -36.83 -3.97
CA LYS A 14 35.41 -35.94 -4.97
C LYS A 14 34.70 -35.93 -6.33
N LEU A 15 34.12 -37.05 -6.75
CA LEU A 15 33.36 -37.11 -8.00
C LEU A 15 32.01 -36.41 -7.90
N ILE A 16 31.33 -36.52 -6.76
CA ILE A 16 30.04 -35.84 -6.52
C ILE A 16 30.27 -34.32 -6.39
N THR A 17 31.34 -33.88 -5.75
CA THR A 17 31.63 -32.42 -5.60
C THR A 17 32.04 -31.79 -6.95
N ILE A 18 32.74 -32.53 -7.85
CA ILE A 18 33.09 -32.04 -9.19
C ILE A 18 31.87 -32.03 -10.11
N VAL A 19 30.93 -32.99 -10.00
CA VAL A 19 29.70 -32.99 -10.79
C VAL A 19 28.71 -31.93 -10.27
N LEU A 20 28.62 -31.67 -8.94
CA LEU A 20 27.86 -30.53 -8.41
C LEU A 20 28.46 -29.17 -8.77
N LEU A 21 29.80 -29.02 -8.79
CA LEU A 21 30.45 -27.79 -9.24
C LEU A 21 30.32 -27.52 -10.75
N LEU A 22 30.22 -28.57 -11.56
CA LEU A 22 29.99 -28.44 -13.02
C LEU A 22 28.51 -28.18 -13.37
N VAL A 23 27.57 -28.57 -12.53
CA VAL A 23 26.13 -28.25 -12.70
C VAL A 23 25.82 -26.83 -12.23
N LEU A 24 26.57 -26.30 -11.26
CA LEU A 24 26.38 -24.91 -10.73
C LEU A 24 26.96 -23.81 -11.63
N THR A 25 27.79 -24.15 -12.64
CA THR A 25 28.38 -23.15 -13.55
C THR A 25 27.73 -23.05 -14.92
N VAL A 26 26.68 -23.85 -15.21
CA VAL A 26 26.02 -23.88 -16.55
C VAL A 26 24.60 -23.32 -16.55
N LEU A 27 24.05 -22.96 -15.40
CA LEU A 27 22.63 -22.50 -15.27
C LEU A 27 22.37 -20.99 -15.41
N PRO A 28 23.33 -20.04 -15.32
CA PRO A 28 23.01 -18.62 -15.53
C PRO A 28 22.96 -18.18 -17.01
N ASP A 29 23.65 -18.83 -17.92
CA ASP A 29 23.79 -18.34 -19.31
C ASP A 29 22.57 -18.65 -20.20
N SER A 30 21.76 -19.65 -19.89
CA SER A 30 20.64 -20.05 -20.73
C SER A 30 19.39 -19.13 -20.55
N LEU A 31 19.25 -18.46 -19.41
CA LEU A 31 18.17 -17.48 -19.17
C LEU A 31 18.47 -16.14 -19.86
N LEU A 32 19.72 -15.75 -19.96
CA LEU A 32 20.15 -14.52 -20.63
C LEU A 32 20.10 -14.62 -22.17
N ALA A 33 20.28 -15.81 -22.73
CA ALA A 33 20.27 -16.03 -24.19
C ALA A 33 18.89 -15.75 -24.84
N ASN A 34 17.79 -15.74 -24.04
CA ASN A 34 16.42 -15.48 -24.52
C ASN A 34 15.82 -14.17 -24.03
N THR A 35 16.62 -13.27 -23.43
CA THR A 35 16.14 -12.00 -22.90
C THR A 35 16.59 -10.85 -23.79
N LEU A 36 15.68 -9.93 -24.12
CA LEU A 36 15.99 -8.72 -24.86
C LEU A 36 17.00 -7.88 -24.06
N HIS A 37 18.03 -7.35 -24.73
CA HIS A 37 19.05 -6.51 -24.10
C HIS A 37 19.16 -5.15 -24.78
N HIS A 38 19.14 -4.08 -23.98
CA HIS A 38 19.37 -2.71 -24.40
C HIS A 38 20.77 -2.23 -24.00
N SER A 39 21.56 -1.75 -24.94
CA SER A 39 22.81 -1.01 -24.69
C SER A 39 22.59 0.44 -25.12
N MET A 40 22.43 1.34 -24.16
CA MET A 40 22.05 2.72 -24.44
C MET A 40 23.13 3.72 -24.07
N GLN A 41 23.32 4.71 -24.93
CA GLN A 41 24.04 5.94 -24.64
C GLN A 41 23.02 7.08 -24.69
N VAL A 42 22.85 7.77 -23.57
CA VAL A 42 21.85 8.84 -23.39
C VAL A 42 22.55 10.16 -23.09
N GLN A 43 22.28 11.17 -23.90
CA GLN A 43 22.66 12.54 -23.66
C GLN A 43 21.42 13.35 -23.31
N LEU A 44 21.47 14.12 -22.22
CA LEU A 44 20.36 14.90 -21.68
C LEU A 44 20.67 16.40 -21.79
N ASP A 45 19.65 17.17 -22.20
CA ASP A 45 19.60 18.62 -22.11
C ASP A 45 18.34 19.02 -21.33
N PRO A 46 18.46 19.14 -19.99
CA PRO A 46 17.31 19.44 -19.12
C PRO A 46 16.67 20.82 -19.37
N GLU A 47 17.46 21.84 -19.71
CA GLU A 47 16.95 23.19 -19.99
C GLU A 47 15.97 23.19 -21.16
N ARG A 48 16.20 22.30 -22.13
CA ARG A 48 15.38 22.17 -23.34
C ARG A 48 14.39 21.00 -23.26
N SER A 49 14.39 20.21 -22.21
CA SER A 49 13.62 18.95 -22.12
C SER A 49 13.92 18.01 -23.31
N PHE A 50 15.18 17.94 -23.72
CA PHE A 50 15.62 17.23 -24.90
C PHE A 50 16.53 16.06 -24.55
N LEU A 51 16.34 14.94 -25.23
CA LEU A 51 17.23 13.77 -25.14
C LEU A 51 17.71 13.31 -26.52
N ASP A 52 18.93 12.74 -26.55
CA ASP A 52 19.53 12.07 -27.69
C ASP A 52 20.00 10.67 -27.23
N VAL A 53 19.54 9.63 -27.90
CA VAL A 53 19.80 8.24 -27.49
C VAL A 53 20.31 7.42 -28.67
N LYS A 54 21.42 6.69 -28.41
CA LYS A 54 21.86 5.57 -29.26
C LYS A 54 21.61 4.28 -28.49
N ASN A 55 20.80 3.40 -29.03
CA ASN A 55 20.38 2.15 -28.39
C ASN A 55 20.67 0.96 -29.28
N ALA A 56 21.69 0.21 -28.94
CA ALA A 56 21.97 -1.06 -29.59
C ALA A 56 21.16 -2.16 -28.90
N ILE A 57 20.28 -2.82 -29.63
CA ILE A 57 19.36 -3.82 -29.11
C ILE A 57 19.79 -5.20 -29.63
N GLN A 58 19.96 -6.14 -28.70
CA GLN A 58 20.07 -7.55 -29.00
C GLN A 58 18.68 -8.20 -28.83
N LEU A 59 18.10 -8.67 -29.93
CA LEU A 59 16.81 -9.34 -29.96
C LEU A 59 17.00 -10.85 -29.74
N PRO A 60 16.22 -11.46 -28.84
CA PRO A 60 16.22 -12.92 -28.64
C PRO A 60 15.37 -13.64 -29.70
N GLY A 61 15.52 -14.97 -29.77
CA GLY A 61 14.69 -15.85 -30.59
C GLY A 61 14.89 -15.73 -32.11
N GLU A 62 13.96 -16.30 -32.88
CA GLU A 62 13.99 -16.41 -34.35
C GLU A 62 12.83 -15.68 -35.05
N THR A 63 12.17 -14.72 -34.39
CA THR A 63 11.05 -13.98 -35.00
C THR A 63 11.49 -13.21 -36.25
N GLU A 64 10.69 -13.25 -37.30
CA GLU A 64 10.95 -12.50 -38.56
C GLU A 64 10.75 -11.00 -38.41
N SER A 65 9.83 -10.62 -37.50
CA SER A 65 9.54 -9.22 -37.19
C SER A 65 9.17 -9.03 -35.73
N VAL A 66 9.37 -7.83 -35.22
CA VAL A 66 9.04 -7.45 -33.85
C VAL A 66 8.51 -6.02 -33.79
N SER A 67 7.50 -5.79 -32.95
CA SER A 67 6.91 -4.46 -32.79
C SER A 67 7.27 -3.83 -31.45
N PHE A 68 7.45 -2.50 -31.46
CA PHE A 68 7.73 -1.73 -30.26
C PHE A 68 7.02 -0.37 -30.28
N ALA A 69 6.74 0.16 -29.10
CA ALA A 69 6.24 1.51 -28.90
C ALA A 69 7.38 2.47 -28.56
N LEU A 70 7.38 3.67 -29.15
CA LEU A 70 8.31 4.76 -28.84
C LEU A 70 7.57 6.09 -28.83
N ASN A 71 7.97 7.04 -27.99
CA ASN A 71 7.34 8.36 -27.89
C ASN A 71 7.31 9.04 -29.26
N ARG A 72 6.14 9.55 -29.65
CA ARG A 72 5.90 10.11 -30.96
C ARG A 72 6.72 11.36 -31.30
N ASN A 73 7.21 12.06 -30.28
CA ASN A 73 8.01 13.28 -30.45
C ASN A 73 9.47 12.96 -30.74
N LEU A 74 9.87 11.69 -30.65
CA LEU A 74 11.22 11.26 -30.94
C LEU A 74 11.38 10.94 -32.41
N LYS A 75 12.35 11.60 -33.07
CA LYS A 75 12.74 11.30 -34.45
C LYS A 75 13.65 10.06 -34.43
N LEU A 76 13.22 9.01 -35.10
CA LEU A 76 13.86 7.69 -35.09
C LEU A 76 14.53 7.37 -36.41
N SER A 77 15.74 6.79 -36.35
CA SER A 77 16.41 6.08 -37.45
C SER A 77 16.86 4.70 -36.99
N VAL A 78 17.01 3.77 -37.92
CA VAL A 78 17.38 2.38 -37.67
C VAL A 78 18.50 1.92 -38.57
N GLU A 79 19.39 1.08 -38.02
CA GLU A 79 20.41 0.32 -38.77
C GLU A 79 20.31 -1.16 -38.38
N GLY A 80 20.37 -2.09 -39.32
CA GLY A 80 20.31 -3.53 -39.09
C GLY A 80 18.90 -4.13 -39.20
N ALA A 81 17.89 -3.34 -39.63
CA ALA A 81 16.54 -3.79 -39.90
C ALA A 81 15.82 -2.82 -40.84
N GLU A 82 14.70 -3.24 -41.44
CA GLU A 82 13.73 -2.34 -42.03
C GLU A 82 12.74 -1.85 -40.96
N LEU A 83 12.38 -0.55 -41.00
CA LEU A 83 11.45 0.11 -40.06
C LEU A 83 10.19 0.51 -40.79
N THR A 84 9.03 0.08 -40.27
CA THR A 84 7.71 0.54 -40.71
C THR A 84 6.90 1.08 -39.54
N VAL A 85 6.06 2.06 -39.80
CA VAL A 85 5.08 2.57 -38.81
C VAL A 85 3.80 1.74 -38.94
N VAL A 86 3.44 1.04 -37.87
CA VAL A 86 2.24 0.18 -37.84
C VAL A 86 1.03 0.96 -37.32
N ASN A 87 1.24 1.83 -36.34
CA ASN A 87 0.17 2.65 -35.77
C ASN A 87 0.67 4.03 -35.34
N ASP A 88 0.04 5.07 -35.85
CA ASP A 88 0.30 6.48 -35.51
C ASP A 88 -1.00 7.21 -35.19
N SER A 89 -1.74 6.74 -34.16
CA SER A 89 -2.95 7.44 -33.71
C SER A 89 -2.60 8.77 -33.05
N PRO A 90 -3.16 9.91 -33.48
CA PRO A 90 -2.89 11.22 -32.90
C PRO A 90 -3.21 11.31 -31.41
N ASP A 91 -4.18 10.52 -30.94
CA ASP A 91 -4.62 10.52 -29.54
C ASP A 91 -3.65 9.78 -28.61
N ARG A 92 -2.66 9.06 -29.17
CA ARG A 92 -1.64 8.33 -28.41
C ARG A 92 -0.33 9.13 -28.35
N GLN A 93 0.37 9.00 -27.26
CA GLN A 93 1.67 9.64 -27.05
C GLN A 93 2.82 8.89 -27.71
N PHE A 94 2.60 7.66 -28.13
CA PHE A 94 3.61 6.81 -28.76
C PHE A 94 3.11 6.32 -30.11
N ARG A 95 4.05 6.09 -31.00
CA ARG A 95 3.87 5.35 -32.25
C ARG A 95 4.26 3.90 -32.04
N ILE A 96 3.61 3.00 -32.77
CA ILE A 96 4.00 1.60 -32.84
C ILE A 96 4.77 1.42 -34.16
N TYR A 97 5.97 0.94 -34.01
CA TYR A 97 6.89 0.60 -35.08
C TYR A 97 7.05 -0.90 -35.20
N GLN A 98 7.34 -1.39 -36.39
CA GLN A 98 7.74 -2.77 -36.64
C GLN A 98 9.13 -2.80 -37.27
N LEU A 99 9.99 -3.66 -36.73
CA LEU A 99 11.28 -4.05 -37.31
C LEU A 99 11.07 -5.35 -38.09
N SER A 100 11.53 -5.40 -39.31
CA SER A 100 11.55 -6.59 -40.19
C SER A 100 12.88 -6.69 -40.92
N ARG A 101 13.11 -7.80 -41.64
CA ARG A 101 14.37 -8.07 -42.32
C ARG A 101 15.60 -7.90 -41.42
N LEU A 102 15.50 -8.50 -40.25
CA LEU A 102 16.59 -8.46 -39.25
C LEU A 102 17.85 -9.13 -39.79
N THR A 103 19.01 -8.56 -39.44
CA THR A 103 20.30 -9.18 -39.74
C THR A 103 20.50 -10.52 -39.01
N GLU A 104 21.34 -11.42 -39.50
CA GLU A 104 21.59 -12.75 -38.91
C GLU A 104 21.98 -12.67 -37.41
N ASN A 105 22.78 -11.68 -37.03
CA ASN A 105 23.22 -11.49 -35.66
C ASN A 105 22.14 -10.85 -34.77
N ARG A 106 20.98 -10.46 -35.33
CA ARG A 106 19.81 -9.87 -34.63
C ARG A 106 20.17 -8.66 -33.79
N LYS A 107 21.19 -7.91 -34.17
CA LYS A 107 21.55 -6.62 -33.57
C LYS A 107 20.97 -5.49 -34.39
N VAL A 108 20.21 -4.60 -33.71
CA VAL A 108 19.61 -3.43 -34.31
C VAL A 108 20.09 -2.19 -33.57
N LEU A 109 20.59 -1.19 -34.30
CA LEU A 109 20.93 0.11 -33.72
C LEU A 109 19.81 1.11 -34.00
N LEU A 110 19.15 1.55 -32.94
CA LEU A 110 18.15 2.63 -32.97
C LEU A 110 18.82 3.93 -32.50
N LYS A 111 18.68 4.99 -33.29
CA LYS A 111 19.12 6.33 -32.94
C LYS A 111 17.87 7.23 -32.91
N TYR A 112 17.59 7.86 -31.76
CA TYR A 112 16.43 8.70 -31.64
C TYR A 112 16.68 9.90 -30.74
N GLN A 113 16.07 11.03 -31.11
CA GLN A 113 16.22 12.29 -30.39
C GLN A 113 14.96 13.12 -30.46
N GLY A 114 14.72 13.97 -29.46
CA GLY A 114 13.60 14.87 -29.46
C GLY A 114 13.25 15.44 -28.08
N PHE A 115 12.13 16.14 -28.05
CA PHE A 115 11.62 16.81 -26.86
C PHE A 115 10.57 15.91 -26.19
N ILE A 116 10.72 15.67 -24.89
CA ILE A 116 9.71 15.02 -24.06
C ILE A 116 9.22 16.05 -23.06
N GLY A 117 8.08 16.69 -23.35
CA GLY A 117 7.50 17.71 -22.49
C GLY A 117 6.90 17.14 -21.21
N ASN A 118 6.85 18.00 -20.18
CA ASN A 118 6.17 17.70 -18.92
C ASN A 118 4.71 17.32 -19.17
N ARG A 119 4.22 16.33 -18.42
CA ARG A 119 2.84 15.90 -18.46
C ARG A 119 2.26 15.88 -17.06
N GLU A 120 1.39 16.83 -16.78
CA GLU A 120 0.62 16.83 -15.54
C GLU A 120 -0.46 15.73 -15.59
N LYS A 121 -0.52 14.89 -14.56
CA LYS A 121 -1.70 14.09 -14.27
C LYS A 121 -2.75 14.96 -13.59
N ASN A 122 -3.96 14.93 -14.08
CA ASN A 122 -5.13 15.48 -13.38
C ASN A 122 -5.55 14.65 -12.15
N ASP A 123 -4.63 13.89 -11.59
CA ASP A 123 -4.87 13.02 -10.46
C ASP A 123 -4.44 13.71 -9.16
N LEU A 124 -5.34 13.72 -8.17
CA LEU A 124 -5.14 14.37 -6.87
C LEU A 124 -3.98 13.76 -6.05
N PHE A 125 -3.46 12.60 -6.46
CA PHE A 125 -2.46 11.82 -5.71
C PHE A 125 -1.26 11.38 -6.54
N GLY A 126 -1.21 11.72 -7.83
CA GLY A 126 -0.24 11.18 -8.76
C GLY A 126 0.97 12.08 -8.99
N MET A 127 2.14 11.44 -9.15
CA MET A 127 3.28 12.04 -9.81
C MET A 127 3.00 12.10 -11.31
N PRO A 128 3.41 13.17 -12.04
CA PRO A 128 3.35 13.17 -13.49
C PRO A 128 4.07 11.95 -14.09
N ASP A 129 3.55 11.42 -15.21
CA ASP A 129 4.21 10.32 -15.93
C ASP A 129 5.55 10.77 -16.53
N VAL A 130 5.71 12.08 -16.72
CA VAL A 130 6.89 12.73 -17.28
C VAL A 130 7.16 14.02 -16.53
N ILE A 131 8.40 14.13 -16.03
CA ILE A 131 8.99 15.39 -15.57
C ILE A 131 10.31 15.52 -16.31
N PHE A 132 10.49 16.57 -17.09
CA PHE A 132 11.75 16.84 -17.74
C PHE A 132 11.91 18.36 -17.91
N ASN A 133 12.64 18.95 -17.00
CA ASN A 133 12.95 20.37 -16.96
C ASN A 133 14.30 20.60 -16.24
N ASP A 134 14.69 21.84 -16.08
CA ASP A 134 15.91 22.28 -15.41
C ASP A 134 15.98 21.99 -13.90
N GLU A 135 14.85 21.68 -13.26
CA GLU A 135 14.80 21.36 -11.83
C GLU A 135 14.84 19.85 -11.53
N MET A 136 14.26 19.02 -12.42
CA MET A 136 14.13 17.59 -12.20
C MET A 136 13.84 16.83 -13.50
N LEU A 137 14.38 15.62 -13.58
CA LEU A 137 14.03 14.61 -14.57
C LEU A 137 13.35 13.41 -13.87
N TYR A 138 12.22 12.98 -14.42
CA TYR A 138 11.64 11.66 -14.15
C TYR A 138 11.03 11.11 -15.45
N LEU A 139 11.56 10.01 -15.90
CA LEU A 139 11.02 9.24 -17.03
C LEU A 139 10.96 7.76 -16.67
N ASP A 140 9.85 7.13 -17.04
CA ASP A 140 9.67 5.69 -16.96
C ASP A 140 9.15 5.12 -18.28
N GLY A 141 8.84 3.83 -18.34
CA GLY A 141 8.30 3.18 -19.51
C GLY A 141 6.96 3.75 -19.98
N GLY A 142 6.17 4.40 -19.10
CA GLY A 142 4.92 5.06 -19.46
C GLY A 142 5.13 6.24 -20.40
N SER A 143 6.26 6.90 -20.30
CA SER A 143 6.67 7.99 -21.22
C SER A 143 7.10 7.50 -22.60
N ALA A 144 7.36 6.20 -22.77
CA ALA A 144 7.90 5.57 -23.97
C ALA A 144 9.20 6.25 -24.46
N TRP A 145 10.06 6.69 -23.52
CA TRP A 145 11.35 7.32 -23.84
C TRP A 145 12.37 6.33 -24.42
N TYR A 146 12.14 5.04 -24.25
CA TYR A 146 12.89 3.94 -24.84
C TYR A 146 11.95 2.97 -25.57
N PRO A 147 12.44 2.16 -26.54
CA PRO A 147 11.62 1.19 -27.26
C PRO A 147 11.04 0.13 -26.32
N ARG A 148 9.71 0.04 -26.24
CA ARG A 148 8.99 -0.94 -25.42
C ARG A 148 8.42 -2.04 -26.30
N PHE A 149 8.91 -3.25 -26.11
CA PHE A 149 8.51 -4.43 -26.85
C PHE A 149 7.45 -5.22 -26.07
N ALA A 150 6.23 -5.33 -26.62
CA ALA A 150 5.14 -6.06 -25.96
C ALA A 150 5.43 -7.56 -25.83
N ASP A 151 6.12 -8.13 -26.80
CA ASP A 151 6.48 -9.54 -26.86
C ASP A 151 7.65 -9.89 -25.90
N TYR A 152 8.38 -8.89 -25.43
CA TYR A 152 9.50 -9.00 -24.50
C TYR A 152 9.30 -8.07 -23.31
N PRO A 153 8.36 -8.39 -22.41
CA PRO A 153 8.04 -7.52 -21.26
C PRO A 153 9.18 -7.41 -20.24
N LEU A 154 10.09 -8.38 -20.24
CA LEU A 154 11.29 -8.38 -19.40
C LEU A 154 12.54 -8.25 -20.27
N PHE A 155 13.46 -7.39 -19.84
CA PHE A 155 14.70 -7.09 -20.56
C PHE A 155 15.86 -6.80 -19.61
N THR A 156 17.08 -6.89 -20.10
CA THR A 156 18.30 -6.44 -19.41
C THR A 156 18.85 -5.19 -20.06
N PHE A 157 19.70 -4.46 -19.37
CA PHE A 157 20.24 -3.22 -19.93
C PHE A 157 21.66 -2.87 -19.47
N ASP A 158 22.31 -2.07 -20.32
CA ASP A 158 23.52 -1.31 -20.07
C ASP A 158 23.22 0.14 -20.47
N LEU A 159 23.30 1.07 -19.53
CA LEU A 159 22.83 2.43 -19.69
C LEU A 159 23.95 3.39 -19.31
N TYR A 160 24.42 4.16 -20.26
CA TYR A 160 25.45 5.19 -20.07
C TYR A 160 24.85 6.56 -20.26
N PHE A 161 25.04 7.45 -19.27
CA PHE A 161 24.59 8.83 -19.31
C PHE A 161 25.76 9.79 -19.43
N LYS A 162 25.61 10.77 -20.34
CA LYS A 162 26.37 12.00 -20.34
C LYS A 162 25.51 13.10 -19.76
N LEU A 163 25.97 13.70 -18.65
CA LEU A 163 25.20 14.64 -17.84
C LEU A 163 25.77 16.04 -17.90
N PRO A 164 24.96 17.10 -17.64
CA PRO A 164 25.44 18.41 -17.24
C PRO A 164 26.23 18.34 -15.92
N ASP A 165 27.18 19.26 -15.72
CA ASP A 165 28.15 19.24 -14.61
C ASP A 165 27.52 19.19 -13.21
N ASP A 166 26.34 19.82 -13.02
CA ASP A 166 25.67 19.94 -11.71
C ASP A 166 24.63 18.83 -11.47
N TRP A 167 24.45 17.91 -12.42
CA TRP A 167 23.38 16.91 -12.33
C TRP A 167 23.88 15.59 -11.78
N GLN A 168 23.03 14.95 -10.96
CA GLN A 168 23.12 13.55 -10.57
C GLN A 168 22.00 12.79 -11.26
N ILE A 169 22.27 11.56 -11.68
CA ILE A 169 21.30 10.65 -12.28
C ILE A 169 21.19 9.38 -11.45
N ILE A 170 20.00 8.85 -11.34
CA ILE A 170 19.67 7.61 -10.65
C ILE A 170 18.87 6.72 -11.61
N SER A 171 19.26 5.46 -11.69
CA SER A 171 18.54 4.40 -12.39
C SER A 171 18.65 3.11 -11.57
N GLN A 172 18.12 1.99 -12.08
CA GLN A 172 18.28 0.69 -11.45
C GLN A 172 19.75 0.24 -11.48
N GLY A 173 20.15 -0.54 -10.49
CA GLY A 173 21.54 -1.00 -10.36
C GLY A 173 22.46 0.02 -9.70
N ALA A 174 23.70 -0.38 -9.44
CA ALA A 174 24.72 0.47 -8.84
C ALA A 174 25.38 1.36 -9.92
N PRO A 175 25.66 2.65 -9.62
CA PRO A 175 26.32 3.54 -10.54
C PRO A 175 27.83 3.22 -10.65
N GLU A 176 28.35 3.20 -11.87
CA GLU A 176 29.77 3.21 -12.18
C GLU A 176 30.12 4.59 -12.77
N ASN A 177 30.82 5.40 -11.98
CA ASN A 177 31.23 6.73 -12.42
C ASN A 177 32.49 6.67 -13.30
N SER A 178 32.50 7.45 -14.38
CA SER A 178 33.63 7.71 -15.23
C SER A 178 33.94 9.22 -15.31
N THR A 179 34.99 9.61 -15.99
CA THR A 179 35.40 11.01 -16.14
C THR A 179 34.38 11.86 -16.92
N ASP A 180 33.56 11.23 -17.76
CA ASP A 180 32.70 11.88 -18.74
C ASP A 180 31.24 11.42 -18.64
N GLY A 181 30.87 10.60 -17.59
CA GLY A 181 29.49 10.17 -17.38
C GLY A 181 29.31 9.11 -16.31
N VAL A 182 28.10 8.56 -16.26
CA VAL A 182 27.68 7.53 -15.30
C VAL A 182 27.07 6.34 -16.04
N ARG A 183 27.49 5.13 -15.69
CA ARG A 183 26.97 3.89 -16.23
C ARG A 183 26.15 3.14 -15.19
N PHE A 184 25.04 2.55 -15.63
CA PHE A 184 24.25 1.59 -14.87
C PHE A 184 24.11 0.31 -15.70
N GLN A 185 24.49 -0.80 -15.11
CA GLN A 185 24.36 -2.10 -15.74
C GLN A 185 23.53 -3.03 -14.86
N LEU A 186 22.57 -3.70 -15.47
CA LEU A 186 21.77 -4.68 -14.75
C LEU A 186 21.46 -5.89 -15.64
N ASN A 187 22.08 -7.01 -15.28
CA ASN A 187 21.94 -8.30 -15.98
C ASN A 187 20.74 -9.13 -15.46
N LYS A 188 19.96 -8.58 -14.51
CA LYS A 188 18.73 -9.18 -14.01
C LYS A 188 17.57 -8.64 -14.82
N PRO A 189 16.65 -9.48 -15.32
CA PRO A 189 15.52 -9.02 -16.13
C PRO A 189 14.71 -7.95 -15.40
N GLN A 190 14.34 -6.88 -16.11
CA GLN A 190 13.55 -5.75 -15.60
C GLN A 190 12.31 -5.58 -16.45
N ASP A 191 11.19 -5.17 -15.86
CA ASP A 191 9.91 -4.88 -16.52
C ASP A 191 9.76 -3.42 -16.94
N ASN A 192 10.62 -2.55 -16.40
CA ASN A 192 10.62 -1.11 -16.68
C ASN A 192 12.04 -0.54 -16.58
N LEU A 193 12.24 0.65 -17.17
CA LEU A 193 13.49 1.39 -17.08
C LEU A 193 13.22 2.81 -16.63
N TYR A 194 13.77 3.19 -15.47
CA TYR A 194 13.59 4.47 -14.84
C TYR A 194 14.80 5.37 -14.99
N MET A 195 14.55 6.65 -15.21
CA MET A 195 15.51 7.73 -15.12
C MET A 195 15.03 8.78 -14.13
N VAL A 196 15.82 9.08 -13.11
CA VAL A 196 15.58 10.18 -12.19
C VAL A 196 16.83 11.04 -12.13
N GLY A 197 16.70 12.32 -12.36
CA GLY A 197 17.84 13.24 -12.37
C GLY A 197 17.52 14.59 -11.78
N GLY A 198 18.57 15.31 -11.39
CA GLY A 198 18.46 16.66 -10.85
C GLY A 198 19.75 17.16 -10.18
N PRO A 199 19.74 18.42 -9.71
CA PRO A 199 20.87 19.03 -8.98
C PRO A 199 20.92 18.54 -7.53
N PHE A 200 21.09 17.24 -7.32
CA PHE A 200 21.06 16.62 -6.02
C PHE A 200 22.40 16.70 -5.27
N GLN A 201 22.31 16.82 -3.95
CA GLN A 201 23.39 16.54 -3.01
C GLN A 201 23.36 15.05 -2.66
N ARG A 202 24.43 14.32 -2.96
CA ARG A 202 24.55 12.87 -2.74
C ARG A 202 25.25 12.56 -1.42
N PHE A 203 24.67 11.64 -0.65
CA PHE A 203 25.26 11.02 0.54
C PHE A 203 25.27 9.51 0.35
N SER A 204 26.32 8.82 0.79
CA SER A 204 26.42 7.38 0.57
C SER A 204 27.12 6.64 1.71
N GLN A 205 26.79 5.36 1.85
CA GLN A 205 27.38 4.41 2.79
C GLN A 205 27.37 3.02 2.14
N LYS A 206 28.43 2.23 2.34
CA LYS A 206 28.43 0.81 1.99
C LYS A 206 28.13 -0.02 3.23
N ILE A 207 27.29 -1.03 3.10
CA ILE A 207 26.98 -2.01 4.14
C ILE A 207 27.36 -3.40 3.66
N ASP A 208 27.57 -4.31 4.60
CA ASP A 208 27.77 -5.73 4.35
C ASP A 208 26.54 -6.48 4.87
N VAL A 209 25.88 -7.24 4.00
CA VAL A 209 24.76 -8.10 4.35
C VAL A 209 25.09 -9.51 3.86
N ASP A 210 25.39 -10.38 4.80
CA ASP A 210 25.73 -11.79 4.54
C ASP A 210 26.85 -11.95 3.50
N GLY A 211 27.89 -11.11 3.57
CA GLY A 211 29.05 -11.12 2.67
C GLY A 211 28.87 -10.33 1.36
N ARG A 212 27.68 -9.81 1.10
CA ARG A 212 27.42 -8.93 -0.08
C ARG A 212 27.55 -7.45 0.31
N LYS A 213 28.28 -6.71 -0.51
CA LYS A 213 28.42 -5.24 -0.37
C LYS A 213 27.23 -4.58 -1.07
N ILE A 214 26.43 -3.83 -0.32
CA ILE A 214 25.30 -3.05 -0.83
C ILE A 214 25.63 -1.56 -0.66
N LEU A 215 25.48 -0.78 -1.73
CA LEU A 215 25.64 0.66 -1.71
C LEU A 215 24.33 1.33 -1.29
N LEU A 216 24.31 2.06 -0.19
CA LEU A 216 23.17 2.90 0.23
C LEU A 216 23.45 4.34 -0.17
N GLU A 217 22.42 5.01 -0.72
CA GLU A 217 22.54 6.38 -1.19
C GLU A 217 21.31 7.20 -0.78
N VAL A 218 21.54 8.49 -0.59
CA VAL A 218 20.49 9.49 -0.37
C VAL A 218 20.78 10.68 -1.26
N TYR A 219 19.76 11.12 -1.99
CA TYR A 219 19.82 12.26 -2.92
C TYR A 219 18.81 13.31 -2.47
N PHE A 220 19.30 14.45 -2.00
CA PHE A 220 18.49 15.59 -1.55
C PHE A 220 18.75 16.83 -2.41
N PHE A 221 17.75 17.67 -2.61
CA PHE A 221 17.97 18.98 -3.26
C PHE A 221 18.83 19.91 -2.41
N ASN A 222 18.74 19.81 -1.09
CA ASN A 222 19.51 20.63 -0.16
C ASN A 222 20.47 19.77 0.68
N LYS A 223 21.57 20.34 1.13
CA LYS A 223 22.54 19.65 1.98
C LYS A 223 21.99 19.46 3.41
N ASP A 224 21.45 18.29 3.69
CA ASP A 224 20.97 17.85 5.02
C ASP A 224 21.60 16.53 5.41
N LYS A 225 22.84 16.60 5.89
CA LYS A 225 23.59 15.40 6.30
C LYS A 225 22.91 14.67 7.46
N SER A 226 22.33 15.38 8.42
CA SER A 226 21.71 14.77 9.61
C SER A 226 20.51 13.90 9.22
N LEU A 227 19.68 14.37 8.29
CA LEU A 227 18.56 13.60 7.77
C LEU A 227 19.04 12.44 6.90
N ALA A 228 20.06 12.65 6.06
CA ALA A 228 20.63 11.61 5.22
C ALA A 228 21.21 10.45 6.05
N ASP A 229 21.96 10.74 7.12
CA ASP A 229 22.52 9.72 8.02
C ASP A 229 21.41 8.86 8.68
N LYS A 230 20.27 9.45 9.03
CA LYS A 230 19.11 8.70 9.55
C LYS A 230 18.55 7.75 8.50
N TYR A 231 18.35 8.22 7.26
CA TYR A 231 17.84 7.38 6.18
C TYR A 231 18.82 6.24 5.84
N LEU A 232 20.10 6.50 5.75
CA LEU A 232 21.14 5.48 5.53
C LEU A 232 21.11 4.41 6.62
N SER A 233 21.11 4.83 7.89
CA SER A 233 21.07 3.91 9.03
C SER A 233 19.81 3.04 9.07
N HIS A 234 18.64 3.63 8.84
CA HIS A 234 17.38 2.88 8.84
C HIS A 234 17.29 1.92 7.64
N SER A 235 17.75 2.36 6.45
CA SER A 235 17.80 1.47 5.28
C SER A 235 18.71 0.28 5.49
N ALA A 236 19.89 0.48 6.10
CA ALA A 236 20.80 -0.61 6.45
C ALA A 236 20.12 -1.65 7.35
N ARG A 237 19.41 -1.18 8.38
CA ARG A 237 18.69 -2.05 9.30
C ARG A 237 17.57 -2.85 8.58
N PHE A 238 16.74 -2.19 7.79
CA PHE A 238 15.61 -2.85 7.13
C PHE A 238 16.06 -3.83 6.04
N ILE A 239 17.04 -3.47 5.22
CA ILE A 239 17.59 -4.38 4.20
C ILE A 239 18.19 -5.62 4.86
N THR A 240 18.98 -5.45 5.93
CA THR A 240 19.55 -6.60 6.67
C THR A 240 18.44 -7.48 7.26
N GLN A 241 17.40 -6.89 7.84
CA GLN A 241 16.29 -7.62 8.45
C GLN A 241 15.48 -8.40 7.41
N TYR A 242 15.11 -7.77 6.29
CA TYR A 242 14.37 -8.46 5.22
C TYR A 242 15.21 -9.51 4.51
N SER A 243 16.52 -9.28 4.34
CA SER A 243 17.41 -10.31 3.79
C SER A 243 17.42 -11.60 4.61
N ARG A 244 17.37 -11.47 5.94
CA ARG A 244 17.28 -12.64 6.84
C ARG A 244 15.90 -13.30 6.86
N LEU A 245 14.84 -12.52 6.64
CA LEU A 245 13.46 -13.00 6.73
C LEU A 245 12.98 -13.66 5.43
N ILE A 246 13.44 -13.16 4.28
CA ILE A 246 12.93 -13.52 2.95
C ILE A 246 14.01 -14.18 2.10
N GLY A 247 15.24 -13.68 2.19
CA GLY A 247 16.35 -14.04 1.34
C GLY A 247 17.09 -12.82 0.83
N SER A 248 18.25 -13.01 0.21
CA SER A 248 19.17 -11.95 -0.17
C SER A 248 18.51 -10.77 -0.88
N TYR A 249 18.88 -9.55 -0.50
CA TYR A 249 18.45 -8.33 -1.18
C TYR A 249 18.76 -8.41 -2.69
N PRO A 250 17.80 -8.10 -3.57
CA PRO A 250 17.94 -8.40 -4.99
C PRO A 250 18.97 -7.52 -5.74
N TYR A 251 19.35 -6.37 -5.22
CA TYR A 251 20.19 -5.39 -5.92
C TYR A 251 21.50 -5.11 -5.18
N ASP A 252 22.45 -4.43 -5.86
CA ASP A 252 23.74 -4.04 -5.25
C ASP A 252 23.72 -2.59 -4.71
N LYS A 253 22.57 -1.93 -4.86
CA LYS A 253 22.32 -0.56 -4.38
C LYS A 253 20.89 -0.43 -3.85
N PHE A 254 20.70 0.49 -2.87
CA PHE A 254 19.40 1.09 -2.55
C PHE A 254 19.58 2.60 -2.39
N ALA A 255 18.74 3.38 -3.08
CA ALA A 255 18.78 4.82 -2.99
C ALA A 255 17.45 5.42 -2.53
N ILE A 256 17.52 6.51 -1.76
CA ILE A 256 16.38 7.35 -1.40
C ILE A 256 16.56 8.67 -2.14
N VAL A 257 15.57 9.06 -2.94
CA VAL A 257 15.62 10.24 -3.79
C VAL A 257 14.50 11.19 -3.40
N GLU A 258 14.86 12.42 -3.06
CA GLU A 258 13.91 13.49 -2.79
C GLU A 258 13.18 13.90 -4.07
N ASN A 259 11.85 14.04 -3.98
CA ASN A 259 10.97 14.36 -5.09
C ASN A 259 10.20 15.65 -4.81
N ARG A 260 10.00 16.49 -5.82
CA ARG A 260 9.19 17.71 -5.73
C ARG A 260 7.71 17.42 -5.47
N TYR A 261 7.21 16.28 -5.93
CA TYR A 261 5.83 15.85 -5.73
C TYR A 261 5.68 15.12 -4.39
N GLN A 262 4.52 15.28 -3.73
CA GLN A 262 4.31 14.80 -2.35
C GLN A 262 3.81 13.35 -2.34
N THR A 263 4.57 12.44 -2.90
CA THR A 263 4.24 11.02 -3.02
C THR A 263 5.41 10.13 -2.56
N GLY A 264 5.16 8.82 -2.44
CA GLY A 264 6.15 7.77 -2.24
C GLY A 264 5.99 6.71 -3.32
N TYR A 265 7.09 6.26 -3.91
CA TYR A 265 7.12 5.19 -4.90
C TYR A 265 8.35 4.31 -4.71
N GLY A 266 8.13 3.00 -4.50
CA GLY A 266 9.18 1.99 -4.50
C GLY A 266 9.51 1.54 -5.92
N MET A 267 10.76 1.75 -6.33
CA MET A 267 11.30 1.38 -7.63
C MET A 267 12.43 0.38 -7.48
N PRO A 268 12.82 -0.35 -8.55
CA PRO A 268 13.94 -1.29 -8.46
C PRO A 268 15.21 -0.60 -7.98
N SER A 269 15.69 -0.96 -6.80
CA SER A 269 16.89 -0.43 -6.15
C SER A 269 16.85 1.02 -5.66
N PHE A 270 15.69 1.69 -5.66
CA PHE A 270 15.54 3.02 -5.08
C PHE A 270 14.07 3.37 -4.76
N THR A 271 13.86 4.46 -4.04
CA THR A 271 12.52 5.02 -3.76
C THR A 271 12.51 6.54 -3.97
N LEU A 272 11.38 7.06 -4.45
CA LEU A 272 11.12 8.49 -4.50
C LEU A 272 10.24 8.88 -3.30
N LEU A 273 10.66 9.89 -2.54
CA LEU A 273 9.89 10.45 -1.42
C LEU A 273 9.72 11.96 -1.58
N GLY A 274 8.49 12.44 -1.45
CA GLY A 274 8.19 13.86 -1.60
C GLY A 274 8.90 14.73 -0.57
N SER A 275 9.34 15.92 -0.97
CA SER A 275 10.16 16.85 -0.17
C SER A 275 9.60 17.18 1.21
N ARG A 276 8.27 17.25 1.35
CA ARG A 276 7.62 17.44 2.67
C ARG A 276 7.50 16.15 3.44
N VAL A 277 7.21 15.05 2.74
CA VAL A 277 7.02 13.72 3.31
C VAL A 277 8.32 13.22 3.94
N ILE A 278 9.43 13.32 3.22
CA ILE A 278 10.75 12.81 3.62
C ILE A 278 11.26 13.44 4.95
N ARG A 279 10.74 14.62 5.33
CA ARG A 279 11.10 15.32 6.57
C ARG A 279 10.22 14.98 7.77
N LEU A 280 9.16 14.18 7.56
CA LEU A 280 8.28 13.75 8.65
C LEU A 280 8.92 12.61 9.41
N PRO A 281 9.12 12.70 10.75
CA PRO A 281 9.91 11.72 11.50
C PRO A 281 9.36 10.29 11.41
N PHE A 282 8.05 10.13 11.30
CA PHE A 282 7.41 8.82 11.26
C PHE A 282 7.64 8.06 9.95
N ILE A 283 8.01 8.72 8.86
CA ILE A 283 8.28 8.09 7.56
C ILE A 283 9.42 7.08 7.65
N LEU A 284 10.42 7.33 8.49
CA LEU A 284 11.51 6.41 8.76
C LEU A 284 11.04 5.04 9.30
N TYR A 285 9.86 4.98 9.91
CA TYR A 285 9.33 3.78 10.57
C TYR A 285 8.04 3.24 9.93
N THR A 286 7.52 3.93 8.92
CA THR A 286 6.29 3.55 8.21
C THR A 286 6.56 3.36 6.72
N SER A 287 6.65 4.44 5.93
CA SER A 287 6.81 4.34 4.48
C SER A 287 8.16 3.77 4.06
N LEU A 288 9.26 4.13 4.74
CA LEU A 288 10.59 3.65 4.33
C LEU A 288 10.72 2.12 4.32
N PRO A 289 10.36 1.37 5.39
CA PRO A 289 10.40 -0.09 5.33
C PRO A 289 9.45 -0.69 4.28
N HIS A 290 8.29 -0.07 4.03
CA HIS A 290 7.35 -0.47 2.99
C HIS A 290 7.99 -0.33 1.60
N GLU A 291 8.55 0.82 1.26
CA GLU A 291 9.18 1.06 -0.03
C GLU A 291 10.46 0.21 -0.24
N ILE A 292 11.21 -0.08 0.84
CA ILE A 292 12.34 -1.01 0.76
C ILE A 292 11.86 -2.43 0.42
N LEU A 293 10.78 -2.88 1.03
CA LEU A 293 10.26 -4.24 0.83
C LEU A 293 9.74 -4.46 -0.60
N HIS A 294 9.31 -3.41 -1.29
CA HIS A 294 8.97 -3.47 -2.71
C HIS A 294 10.13 -3.94 -3.59
N ASN A 295 11.40 -3.91 -3.13
CA ASN A 295 12.50 -4.52 -3.88
C ASN A 295 12.40 -6.04 -3.96
N TRP A 296 11.71 -6.70 -3.02
CA TRP A 296 11.35 -8.12 -3.14
C TRP A 296 10.00 -8.29 -3.85
N TRP A 297 8.95 -7.55 -3.42
CA TRP A 297 7.57 -7.69 -3.90
C TRP A 297 7.19 -6.57 -4.85
N GLY A 298 7.16 -6.85 -6.13
CA GLY A 298 6.92 -5.89 -7.22
C GLY A 298 8.12 -5.62 -8.09
N ASN A 299 9.32 -5.47 -7.50
CA ASN A 299 10.56 -5.18 -8.24
C ASN A 299 11.54 -6.36 -8.27
N GLY A 300 11.37 -7.35 -7.41
CA GLY A 300 12.18 -8.57 -7.37
C GLY A 300 11.39 -9.81 -7.82
N VAL A 301 10.12 -9.88 -7.46
CA VAL A 301 9.11 -10.76 -8.07
C VAL A 301 8.07 -9.87 -8.72
N TYR A 302 7.93 -9.95 -10.04
CA TYR A 302 7.00 -9.10 -10.78
C TYR A 302 5.56 -9.57 -10.62
N ILE A 303 4.64 -8.61 -10.60
CA ILE A 303 3.22 -8.88 -10.34
C ILE A 303 2.50 -9.11 -11.67
N ASN A 304 1.77 -10.22 -11.76
CA ASN A 304 0.80 -10.41 -12.84
C ASN A 304 -0.46 -9.59 -12.58
N TYR A 305 -0.45 -8.32 -12.97
CA TYR A 305 -1.57 -7.38 -12.77
C TYR A 305 -2.88 -7.84 -13.40
N ARG A 306 -2.85 -8.74 -14.39
CA ARG A 306 -4.08 -9.32 -14.98
C ARG A 306 -4.81 -10.25 -14.01
N GLN A 307 -4.11 -10.73 -12.98
CA GLN A 307 -4.64 -11.63 -11.95
C GLN A 307 -4.61 -10.99 -10.56
N GLY A 308 -4.46 -9.66 -10.49
CA GLY A 308 -4.49 -8.87 -9.28
C GLY A 308 -3.12 -8.54 -8.68
N ASN A 309 -3.05 -7.37 -8.07
CA ASN A 309 -1.85 -6.90 -7.40
C ASN A 309 -1.81 -7.42 -5.94
N TRP A 310 -1.10 -8.51 -5.73
CA TRP A 310 -0.83 -9.08 -4.41
C TRP A 310 0.29 -8.35 -3.66
N GLY A 311 1.16 -7.64 -4.39
CA GLY A 311 2.39 -7.05 -3.83
C GLY A 311 2.11 -6.00 -2.77
N GLU A 312 1.12 -5.13 -2.97
CA GLU A 312 0.76 -4.10 -1.98
C GLU A 312 0.28 -4.69 -0.65
N GLY A 313 -0.57 -5.72 -0.72
CA GLY A 313 -1.08 -6.37 0.47
C GLY A 313 -0.01 -7.14 1.24
N LEU A 314 0.86 -7.87 0.53
CA LEU A 314 1.98 -8.59 1.14
C LEU A 314 3.01 -7.62 1.73
N THR A 315 3.32 -6.53 1.03
CA THR A 315 4.20 -5.47 1.52
C THR A 315 3.61 -4.80 2.77
N ALA A 316 2.33 -4.42 2.75
CA ALA A 316 1.67 -3.86 3.93
C ALA A 316 1.68 -4.84 5.13
N TYR A 317 1.56 -6.14 4.88
CA TYR A 317 1.63 -7.15 5.93
C TYR A 317 3.04 -7.31 6.49
N MET A 318 4.04 -7.50 5.63
CA MET A 318 5.41 -7.79 6.03
C MET A 318 6.24 -6.55 6.39
N ALA A 319 5.73 -5.34 6.14
CA ALA A 319 6.32 -4.08 6.60
C ALA A 319 5.43 -3.42 7.67
N ASP A 320 4.29 -2.85 7.29
CA ASP A 320 3.51 -1.98 8.18
C ASP A 320 2.95 -2.75 9.39
N HIS A 321 2.30 -3.90 9.15
CA HIS A 321 1.78 -4.76 10.21
C HIS A 321 2.92 -5.39 11.03
N TYR A 322 3.97 -5.89 10.37
CA TYR A 322 5.12 -6.50 11.04
C TYR A 322 5.77 -5.56 12.06
N TYR A 323 6.04 -4.29 11.69
CA TYR A 323 6.59 -3.33 12.65
C TYR A 323 5.58 -2.86 13.70
N SER A 324 4.27 -2.95 13.43
CA SER A 324 3.24 -2.78 14.46
C SER A 324 3.25 -3.92 15.46
N GLU A 325 3.47 -5.15 15.01
CA GLU A 325 3.62 -6.34 15.85
C GLU A 325 4.86 -6.22 16.75
N GLN A 326 6.00 -5.79 16.22
CA GLN A 326 7.21 -5.55 17.01
C GLN A 326 7.03 -4.50 18.12
N ARG A 327 6.04 -3.62 17.99
CA ARG A 327 5.69 -2.59 19.00
C ARG A 327 4.50 -2.98 19.87
N GLY A 328 3.95 -4.19 19.72
CA GLY A 328 2.76 -4.66 20.45
C GLY A 328 1.47 -3.91 20.08
N SER A 329 1.38 -3.36 18.88
CA SER A 329 0.23 -2.59 18.39
C SER A 329 -0.47 -3.20 17.17
N ASP A 330 -0.16 -4.44 16.85
CA ASP A 330 -0.67 -5.20 15.71
C ASP A 330 -2.19 -5.43 15.78
N ARG A 331 -2.73 -5.71 16.97
CA ARG A 331 -4.17 -5.82 17.20
C ARG A 331 -4.91 -4.55 16.75
N GLU A 332 -4.42 -3.40 17.16
CA GLU A 332 -5.02 -2.12 16.80
C GLU A 332 -4.80 -1.79 15.31
N TYR A 333 -3.68 -2.23 14.73
CA TYR A 333 -3.42 -2.11 13.30
C TYR A 333 -4.45 -2.89 12.48
N ARG A 334 -4.71 -4.17 12.84
CA ARG A 334 -5.72 -5.02 12.18
C ARG A 334 -7.13 -4.44 12.36
N ARG A 335 -7.49 -4.01 13.57
CA ARG A 335 -8.78 -3.34 13.80
C ARG A 335 -8.99 -2.15 12.86
N LYS A 336 -7.97 -1.28 12.70
CA LYS A 336 -8.03 -0.14 11.77
C LYS A 336 -8.12 -0.56 10.31
N ALA A 337 -7.48 -1.66 9.92
CA ALA A 337 -7.59 -2.21 8.57
C ALA A 337 -9.03 -2.67 8.29
N LEU A 338 -9.65 -3.40 9.22
CA LEU A 338 -11.06 -3.82 9.14
C LEU A 338 -12.01 -2.62 9.17
N GLU A 339 -11.76 -1.63 10.02
CA GLU A 339 -12.53 -0.37 10.06
C GLU A 339 -12.48 0.36 8.72
N LYS A 340 -11.29 0.48 8.12
CA LYS A 340 -11.12 1.11 6.81
C LYS A 340 -11.91 0.39 5.73
N TYR A 341 -11.87 -0.94 5.71
CA TYR A 341 -12.67 -1.74 4.80
C TYR A 341 -14.18 -1.50 5.03
N ALA A 342 -14.65 -1.58 6.27
CA ALA A 342 -16.05 -1.36 6.61
C ALA A 342 -16.55 0.05 6.25
N ASN A 343 -15.70 1.07 6.36
CA ASN A 343 -16.05 2.45 6.06
C ASN A 343 -16.07 2.74 4.54
N PHE A 344 -15.15 2.19 3.76
CA PHE A 344 -14.93 2.65 2.38
C PHE A 344 -15.25 1.61 1.30
N ALA A 345 -15.17 0.32 1.60
CA ALA A 345 -15.38 -0.75 0.61
C ALA A 345 -16.71 -1.49 0.77
N ALA A 346 -17.14 -1.80 1.99
CA ALA A 346 -18.26 -2.70 2.26
C ALA A 346 -19.60 -2.28 1.63
N ASN A 347 -19.83 -0.99 1.38
CA ASN A 347 -21.07 -0.45 0.84
C ASN A 347 -21.12 -0.50 -0.69
N GLN A 348 -21.14 -1.71 -1.28
CA GLN A 348 -21.22 -1.96 -2.74
C GLN A 348 -20.04 -1.41 -3.56
N ARG A 349 -18.91 -1.09 -2.90
CA ARG A 349 -17.68 -0.64 -3.56
C ARG A 349 -16.58 -1.69 -3.49
N ASP A 350 -16.84 -2.84 -2.86
CA ASP A 350 -15.88 -3.96 -2.83
C ASP A 350 -15.86 -4.71 -4.16
N PHE A 351 -14.72 -5.25 -4.46
CA PHE A 351 -14.46 -6.07 -5.62
C PHE A 351 -13.46 -7.18 -5.28
N PRO A 352 -13.39 -8.26 -6.08
CA PRO A 352 -12.43 -9.35 -5.84
C PRO A 352 -10.99 -8.85 -5.89
N LEU A 353 -10.12 -9.36 -5.01
CA LEU A 353 -8.69 -8.99 -4.99
C LEU A 353 -7.99 -9.23 -6.33
N LYS A 354 -8.42 -10.24 -7.10
CA LYS A 354 -7.91 -10.48 -8.46
C LYS A 354 -8.15 -9.31 -9.44
N ALA A 355 -9.07 -8.40 -9.14
CA ALA A 355 -9.34 -7.21 -9.95
C ALA A 355 -8.61 -5.96 -9.46
N PHE A 356 -7.93 -6.03 -8.32
CA PHE A 356 -7.14 -4.91 -7.80
C PHE A 356 -5.85 -4.76 -8.60
N THR A 357 -5.62 -3.61 -9.21
CA THR A 357 -4.37 -3.28 -9.92
C THR A 357 -3.57 -2.21 -9.22
N SER A 358 -4.23 -1.14 -8.79
CA SER A 358 -3.62 -0.01 -8.09
C SER A 358 -4.65 0.77 -7.27
N ARG A 359 -4.16 1.67 -6.42
CA ARG A 359 -5.01 2.56 -5.63
C ARG A 359 -5.49 3.74 -6.45
N HIS A 360 -6.82 3.89 -6.59
CA HIS A 360 -7.45 5.04 -7.24
C HIS A 360 -8.23 5.90 -6.25
N ASP A 361 -8.81 5.28 -5.23
CA ASP A 361 -9.63 5.90 -4.19
C ASP A 361 -9.49 5.19 -2.84
N GLN A 362 -10.32 5.57 -1.86
CA GLN A 362 -10.32 4.95 -0.54
C GLN A 362 -10.86 3.51 -0.55
N ALA A 363 -11.79 3.18 -1.45
CA ALA A 363 -12.33 1.83 -1.56
C ALA A 363 -11.29 0.87 -2.13
N SER A 364 -10.64 1.22 -3.24
CA SER A 364 -9.56 0.43 -3.84
C SER A 364 -8.38 0.27 -2.86
N GLN A 365 -8.07 1.32 -2.07
CA GLN A 365 -7.06 1.20 -1.00
C GLN A 365 -7.50 0.24 0.11
N ALA A 366 -8.78 0.27 0.51
CA ALA A 366 -9.29 -0.64 1.53
C ALA A 366 -9.26 -2.11 1.07
N VAL A 367 -9.52 -2.37 -0.21
CA VAL A 367 -9.44 -3.71 -0.79
C VAL A 367 -8.00 -4.13 -0.99
N GLY A 368 -7.21 -3.38 -1.73
CA GLY A 368 -5.87 -3.79 -2.15
C GLY A 368 -4.86 -3.87 -1.00
N TYR A 369 -5.02 -3.05 0.03
CA TYR A 369 -4.12 -3.01 1.20
C TYR A 369 -4.74 -3.70 2.41
N SER A 370 -5.92 -3.24 2.89
CA SER A 370 -6.46 -3.73 4.16
C SER A 370 -7.01 -5.15 4.07
N LYS A 371 -7.86 -5.45 3.07
CA LYS A 371 -8.39 -6.82 2.85
C LYS A 371 -7.24 -7.78 2.51
N SER A 372 -6.33 -7.39 1.61
CA SER A 372 -5.19 -8.21 1.20
C SER A 372 -4.21 -8.47 2.35
N LEU A 373 -3.90 -7.46 3.18
CA LEU A 373 -3.09 -7.65 4.40
C LEU A 373 -3.71 -8.68 5.34
N MET A 374 -5.02 -8.58 5.61
CA MET A 374 -5.72 -9.52 6.49
C MET A 374 -5.73 -10.95 5.93
N LEU A 375 -5.74 -11.09 4.60
CA LEU A 375 -5.58 -12.37 3.92
C LEU A 375 -4.25 -13.05 4.29
N PHE A 376 -3.13 -12.31 4.22
CA PHE A 376 -1.82 -12.84 4.59
C PHE A 376 -1.71 -13.10 6.10
N HIS A 377 -2.39 -12.29 6.92
CA HIS A 377 -2.48 -12.54 8.35
C HIS A 377 -3.21 -13.85 8.63
N MET A 378 -4.37 -14.10 8.03
CA MET A 378 -5.10 -15.37 8.20
C MET A 378 -4.27 -16.56 7.72
N LEU A 379 -3.53 -16.43 6.61
CA LEU A 379 -2.61 -17.47 6.13
C LEU A 379 -1.54 -17.78 7.16
N ARG A 380 -0.85 -16.77 7.69
CA ARG A 380 0.18 -16.95 8.72
C ARG A 380 -0.39 -17.57 9.98
N ARG A 381 -1.61 -17.17 10.40
CA ARG A 381 -2.29 -17.76 11.57
C ARG A 381 -2.70 -19.22 11.36
N HIS A 382 -2.99 -19.61 10.13
CA HIS A 382 -3.30 -21.00 9.75
C HIS A 382 -2.05 -21.88 9.66
N LEU A 383 -0.98 -21.36 9.05
CA LEU A 383 0.28 -22.09 8.81
C LEU A 383 1.19 -22.15 10.04
N GLY A 384 1.09 -21.17 10.91
CA GLY A 384 2.10 -20.87 11.92
C GLY A 384 3.26 -20.04 11.36
N ASP A 385 4.01 -19.39 12.24
CA ASP A 385 5.05 -18.43 11.86
C ASP A 385 6.18 -19.08 11.06
N GLU A 386 6.68 -20.21 11.53
CA GLU A 386 7.82 -20.91 10.92
C GLU A 386 7.53 -21.31 9.47
N LEU A 387 6.42 -22.02 9.23
CA LEU A 387 6.08 -22.49 7.90
C LEU A 387 5.71 -21.33 6.97
N PHE A 388 5.04 -20.29 7.48
CA PHE A 388 4.70 -19.12 6.68
C PHE A 388 5.97 -18.45 6.13
N TYR A 389 6.95 -18.14 6.99
CA TYR A 389 8.19 -17.48 6.55
C TYR A 389 9.09 -18.38 5.71
N LEU A 390 9.11 -19.68 5.97
CA LEU A 390 9.80 -20.64 5.12
C LEU A 390 9.23 -20.62 3.69
N ASN A 391 7.91 -20.73 3.56
CA ASN A 391 7.25 -20.72 2.25
C ASN A 391 7.34 -19.35 1.53
N ILE A 392 7.44 -18.26 2.26
CA ILE A 392 7.76 -16.91 1.70
C ILE A 392 9.18 -16.90 1.11
N ALA A 393 10.15 -17.48 1.79
CA ALA A 393 11.54 -17.58 1.30
C ALA A 393 11.63 -18.49 0.06
N ASP A 394 10.96 -19.63 0.07
CA ASP A 394 10.88 -20.56 -1.07
C ASP A 394 10.21 -19.90 -2.29
N PHE A 395 9.14 -19.12 -2.05
CA PHE A 395 8.50 -18.33 -3.10
C PHE A 395 9.45 -17.29 -3.70
N TRP A 396 10.18 -16.57 -2.85
CA TRP A 396 11.21 -15.63 -3.29
C TRP A 396 12.27 -16.32 -4.16
N GLU A 397 12.83 -17.42 -3.71
CA GLU A 397 13.87 -18.17 -4.45
C GLU A 397 13.37 -18.65 -5.82
N SER A 398 12.14 -19.13 -5.88
CA SER A 398 11.52 -19.69 -7.09
C SER A 398 11.16 -18.65 -8.15
N PHE A 399 10.78 -17.43 -7.71
CA PHE A 399 10.22 -16.41 -8.58
C PHE A 399 11.06 -15.14 -8.73
N GLN A 400 12.31 -15.13 -8.25
CA GLN A 400 13.21 -13.99 -8.45
C GLN A 400 13.28 -13.58 -9.93
N PHE A 401 12.97 -12.29 -10.20
CA PHE A 401 12.95 -11.68 -11.53
C PHE A 401 12.05 -12.39 -12.55
N LYS A 402 10.98 -13.00 -12.06
CA LYS A 402 9.91 -13.60 -12.84
C LYS A 402 8.56 -13.00 -12.44
N GLU A 403 7.58 -13.09 -13.32
CA GLU A 403 6.20 -12.72 -13.01
C GLU A 403 5.52 -13.81 -12.18
N ALA A 404 4.76 -13.42 -11.15
CA ALA A 404 3.95 -14.30 -10.34
C ALA A 404 2.54 -13.75 -10.11
N SER A 405 1.54 -14.64 -10.13
CA SER A 405 0.13 -14.36 -9.86
C SER A 405 -0.24 -14.62 -8.40
N PHE A 406 -1.40 -14.13 -7.96
CA PHE A 406 -2.00 -14.54 -6.69
C PHE A 406 -2.08 -16.06 -6.55
N GLN A 407 -2.47 -16.76 -7.62
CA GLN A 407 -2.58 -18.22 -7.58
C GLN A 407 -1.24 -18.88 -7.26
N GLN A 408 -0.16 -18.48 -7.94
CA GLN A 408 1.17 -19.04 -7.71
C GLN A 408 1.68 -18.73 -6.30
N LEU A 409 1.45 -17.50 -5.81
CA LEU A 409 1.82 -17.13 -4.44
C LEU A 409 1.07 -17.98 -3.40
N ILE A 410 -0.26 -18.12 -3.51
CA ILE A 410 -1.06 -18.91 -2.56
C ILE A 410 -0.70 -20.39 -2.64
N GLN A 411 -0.41 -20.93 -3.84
CA GLN A 411 0.06 -22.30 -4.01
C GLN A 411 1.42 -22.53 -3.32
N SER A 412 2.35 -21.57 -3.46
CA SER A 412 3.64 -21.63 -2.75
C SER A 412 3.45 -21.59 -1.23
N LEU A 413 2.63 -20.66 -0.74
CA LEU A 413 2.35 -20.54 0.70
C LEU A 413 1.64 -21.76 1.29
N ALA A 414 0.86 -22.47 0.50
CA ALA A 414 0.15 -23.69 0.93
C ALA A 414 1.04 -24.94 0.99
N GLN A 415 2.27 -24.90 0.49
CA GLN A 415 3.18 -26.05 0.50
C GLN A 415 3.42 -26.57 1.91
N ASN A 416 3.52 -27.89 2.03
CA ASN A 416 3.75 -28.58 3.30
C ASN A 416 2.69 -28.31 4.38
N SER A 417 1.47 -27.91 3.99
CA SER A 417 0.37 -27.61 4.89
C SER A 417 -0.91 -28.39 4.52
N LYS A 418 -1.94 -28.25 5.37
CA LYS A 418 -3.29 -28.77 5.10
C LYS A 418 -4.19 -27.76 4.39
N LEU A 419 -3.68 -26.58 4.03
CA LEU A 419 -4.43 -25.56 3.34
C LEU A 419 -4.75 -26.00 1.91
N ASP A 420 -6.03 -25.96 1.53
CA ASP A 420 -6.43 -26.09 0.12
C ASP A 420 -6.34 -24.73 -0.56
N PRO A 421 -5.35 -24.52 -1.47
CA PRO A 421 -5.18 -23.25 -2.13
C PRO A 421 -6.35 -22.87 -3.03
N GLN A 422 -7.08 -23.83 -3.61
CA GLN A 422 -8.23 -23.55 -4.48
C GLN A 422 -9.42 -23.03 -3.67
N VAL A 423 -9.70 -23.66 -2.52
CA VAL A 423 -10.73 -23.19 -1.59
C VAL A 423 -10.38 -21.79 -1.08
N PHE A 424 -9.12 -21.57 -0.72
CA PHE A 424 -8.67 -20.25 -0.26
C PHE A 424 -8.83 -19.17 -1.32
N LEU A 425 -8.36 -19.42 -2.54
CA LEU A 425 -8.50 -18.49 -3.68
C LEU A 425 -9.95 -18.19 -4.00
N LYS A 426 -10.82 -19.21 -4.01
CA LYS A 426 -12.25 -19.06 -4.29
C LYS A 426 -12.90 -18.06 -3.34
N HIS A 427 -12.66 -18.19 -2.04
CA HIS A 427 -13.36 -17.41 -1.02
C HIS A 427 -12.73 -16.04 -0.74
N TRP A 428 -11.41 -15.91 -0.87
CA TRP A 428 -10.69 -14.73 -0.42
C TRP A 428 -10.12 -13.84 -1.53
N VAL A 429 -9.72 -14.43 -2.66
CA VAL A 429 -9.13 -13.68 -3.79
C VAL A 429 -10.16 -13.42 -4.88
N ASN A 430 -10.99 -14.43 -5.20
CA ASN A 430 -11.92 -14.39 -6.34
C ASN A 430 -13.32 -13.85 -5.99
N ARG A 431 -13.59 -13.63 -4.72
CA ARG A 431 -14.89 -13.19 -4.21
C ARG A 431 -14.81 -11.79 -3.62
N ALA A 432 -15.79 -10.94 -3.94
CA ALA A 432 -16.06 -9.68 -3.24
C ALA A 432 -16.79 -9.95 -1.93
N GLY A 433 -16.80 -8.97 -1.02
CA GLY A 433 -17.46 -9.06 0.27
C GLY A 433 -16.54 -9.60 1.38
N ALA A 434 -17.12 -9.70 2.55
CA ALA A 434 -16.50 -10.19 3.78
C ALA A 434 -17.53 -11.00 4.57
N PRO A 435 -17.11 -11.97 5.41
CA PRO A 435 -18.01 -12.56 6.38
C PRO A 435 -18.50 -11.52 7.39
N GLU A 436 -19.78 -11.61 7.73
CA GLU A 436 -20.40 -10.81 8.78
C GLU A 436 -20.87 -11.75 9.90
N LEU A 437 -20.26 -11.63 11.06
CA LEU A 437 -20.47 -12.55 12.19
C LEU A 437 -21.46 -11.98 13.17
N MET A 438 -22.32 -12.84 13.73
CA MET A 438 -23.22 -12.56 14.83
C MET A 438 -23.09 -13.64 15.89
N LEU A 439 -23.03 -13.23 17.15
CA LEU A 439 -23.19 -14.09 18.32
C LEU A 439 -24.67 -14.09 18.67
N ASP A 440 -25.39 -15.13 18.20
CA ASP A 440 -26.84 -15.23 18.36
C ASP A 440 -27.22 -15.54 19.79
N GLU A 441 -26.49 -16.50 20.41
CA GLU A 441 -26.67 -16.86 21.82
C GLU A 441 -25.31 -17.14 22.49
N ALA A 442 -25.20 -16.71 23.74
CA ALA A 442 -24.14 -17.14 24.67
C ALA A 442 -24.79 -17.40 26.04
N LYS A 443 -24.90 -18.68 26.41
CA LYS A 443 -25.58 -19.13 27.61
C LYS A 443 -24.65 -19.94 28.50
N LEU A 444 -24.56 -19.52 29.75
CA LEU A 444 -23.83 -20.22 30.80
C LEU A 444 -24.82 -21.00 31.69
N ILE A 445 -24.53 -22.28 31.89
CA ILE A 445 -25.37 -23.21 32.67
C ILE A 445 -24.48 -23.90 33.69
N GLU A 446 -24.86 -23.91 34.94
CA GLU A 446 -24.22 -24.71 35.98
C GLU A 446 -24.63 -26.19 35.81
N VAL A 447 -23.66 -27.08 35.79
CA VAL A 447 -23.85 -28.54 35.62
C VAL A 447 -23.08 -29.29 36.69
N ALA A 448 -23.33 -30.58 36.87
CA ALA A 448 -22.67 -31.36 37.89
C ALA A 448 -21.14 -31.39 37.81
N SER A 449 -20.58 -31.17 36.60
CA SER A 449 -19.14 -31.13 36.34
C SER A 449 -18.58 -29.70 36.23
N GLY A 450 -19.27 -28.68 36.73
CA GLY A 450 -18.82 -27.29 36.67
C GLY A 450 -19.77 -26.40 35.84
N TYR A 451 -19.25 -25.72 34.84
CA TYR A 451 -20.00 -24.74 34.03
C TYR A 451 -19.99 -25.11 32.56
N GLN A 452 -21.16 -25.21 31.96
CA GLN A 452 -21.32 -25.43 30.52
C GLN A 452 -21.63 -24.12 29.83
N LEU A 453 -20.79 -23.75 28.87
CA LEU A 453 -20.98 -22.60 27.96
C LEU A 453 -21.50 -23.10 26.61
N ASN A 454 -22.69 -22.65 26.23
CA ASN A 454 -23.27 -22.88 24.91
C ASN A 454 -23.19 -21.57 24.12
N LEU A 455 -22.66 -21.65 22.89
CA LEU A 455 -22.57 -20.53 21.97
C LEU A 455 -23.25 -20.88 20.65
N GLU A 456 -24.01 -19.96 20.12
CA GLU A 456 -24.54 -20.02 18.75
C GLU A 456 -24.01 -18.84 17.96
N LEU A 457 -23.41 -19.12 16.81
CA LEU A 457 -22.79 -18.15 15.92
C LEU A 457 -23.37 -18.27 14.52
N SER A 458 -23.61 -17.15 13.86
CA SER A 458 -24.04 -17.13 12.47
C SER A 458 -23.18 -16.23 11.61
N GLN A 459 -23.12 -16.56 10.32
CA GLN A 459 -22.62 -15.70 9.25
C GLN A 459 -23.82 -15.11 8.51
N VAL A 460 -24.08 -13.83 8.69
CA VAL A 460 -25.31 -13.15 8.22
C VAL A 460 -25.18 -12.43 6.89
N GLN A 461 -23.98 -12.36 6.30
CA GLN A 461 -23.79 -11.77 4.96
C GLN A 461 -24.58 -12.51 3.88
N VAL A 462 -24.91 -11.81 2.81
CA VAL A 462 -25.54 -12.38 1.62
C VAL A 462 -24.61 -13.39 0.93
N GLY A 463 -25.17 -14.46 0.34
CA GLY A 463 -24.44 -15.49 -0.38
C GLY A 463 -23.85 -16.57 0.53
N ASP A 464 -22.89 -17.35 0.03
CA ASP A 464 -22.33 -18.52 0.69
C ASP A 464 -21.55 -18.19 1.98
N ALA A 465 -21.40 -19.18 2.86
CA ALA A 465 -20.52 -19.11 4.01
C ALA A 465 -19.05 -18.94 3.57
N TYR A 466 -18.25 -18.33 4.43
CA TYR A 466 -16.79 -18.34 4.34
C TYR A 466 -16.22 -19.40 5.27
N PRO A 467 -15.22 -20.17 4.84
CA PRO A 467 -14.52 -21.08 5.77
C PRO A 467 -13.67 -20.25 6.73
N LEU A 468 -13.96 -20.32 8.02
CA LEU A 468 -13.31 -19.53 9.07
C LEU A 468 -12.71 -20.43 10.14
N GLU A 469 -11.56 -20.03 10.68
CA GLU A 469 -10.97 -20.56 11.91
C GLU A 469 -11.10 -19.51 13.00
N LEU A 470 -12.25 -19.55 13.71
CA LEU A 470 -12.65 -18.50 14.68
C LEU A 470 -11.88 -18.63 15.99
N PRO A 471 -11.05 -17.66 16.39
CA PRO A 471 -10.46 -17.62 17.72
C PRO A 471 -11.52 -17.23 18.75
N ILE A 472 -11.65 -18.04 19.80
CA ILE A 472 -12.56 -17.83 20.92
C ILE A 472 -11.73 -17.72 22.18
N ARG A 473 -11.90 -16.59 22.90
CA ARG A 473 -11.28 -16.36 24.20
C ARG A 473 -12.33 -16.42 25.30
N ILE A 474 -12.03 -17.17 26.36
CA ILE A 474 -12.85 -17.29 27.54
C ILE A 474 -12.03 -16.82 28.74
N THR A 475 -12.59 -15.91 29.53
CA THR A 475 -12.00 -15.40 30.76
C THR A 475 -12.80 -15.94 31.94
N PHE A 476 -12.11 -16.36 33.00
CA PHE A 476 -12.71 -16.93 34.19
C PHE A 476 -12.66 -15.97 35.38
N GLU A 477 -13.52 -16.20 36.37
CA GLU A 477 -13.67 -15.34 37.54
C GLU A 477 -12.41 -15.28 38.42
N GLN A 478 -11.71 -16.42 38.57
CA GLN A 478 -10.58 -16.54 39.50
C GLN A 478 -9.24 -16.83 38.84
N ALA A 479 -9.18 -16.92 37.52
CA ALA A 479 -7.96 -17.30 36.82
C ALA A 479 -7.21 -16.08 36.27
N SER A 480 -5.88 -16.11 36.46
CA SER A 480 -4.96 -15.23 35.73
C SER A 480 -4.81 -15.62 34.26
N GLU A 481 -5.21 -16.87 33.93
CA GLU A 481 -5.09 -17.43 32.59
C GLU A 481 -6.42 -17.37 31.83
N THR A 482 -6.35 -17.10 30.53
CA THR A 482 -7.49 -17.15 29.60
C THR A 482 -7.42 -18.42 28.78
N PHE A 483 -8.57 -19.07 28.58
CA PHE A 483 -8.67 -20.16 27.62
C PHE A 483 -8.83 -19.57 26.20
N MET A 484 -8.02 -20.11 25.28
CA MET A 484 -8.06 -19.70 23.87
C MET A 484 -8.17 -20.94 23.00
N GLN A 485 -9.18 -21.00 22.14
CA GLN A 485 -9.37 -22.10 21.19
C GLN A 485 -9.80 -21.54 19.83
N ARG A 486 -9.38 -22.23 18.74
CA ARG A 486 -9.87 -21.97 17.38
C ARG A 486 -10.91 -22.98 17.01
N MET A 487 -12.05 -22.50 16.50
CA MET A 487 -13.17 -23.32 16.07
C MET A 487 -13.40 -23.14 14.57
N SER A 488 -13.47 -24.27 13.86
CA SER A 488 -13.74 -24.25 12.42
C SER A 488 -15.22 -24.00 12.15
N MET A 489 -15.53 -22.97 11.35
CA MET A 489 -16.87 -22.64 10.88
C MET A 489 -16.90 -22.69 9.37
N LYS A 490 -17.51 -23.74 8.80
CA LYS A 490 -17.61 -23.95 7.34
C LYS A 490 -18.99 -23.55 6.79
N ASP A 491 -19.98 -23.57 7.64
CA ASP A 491 -21.38 -23.30 7.32
C ASP A 491 -21.84 -21.93 7.86
N LYS A 492 -23.06 -21.55 7.54
CA LYS A 492 -23.66 -20.29 8.01
C LYS A 492 -23.92 -20.27 9.50
N GLN A 493 -23.97 -21.41 10.14
CA GLN A 493 -24.23 -21.55 11.58
C GLN A 493 -23.20 -22.46 12.24
N LEU A 494 -22.84 -22.15 13.47
CA LEU A 494 -21.95 -22.92 14.31
C LEU A 494 -22.49 -22.94 15.73
N GLN A 495 -22.71 -24.17 16.26
CA GLN A 495 -23.01 -24.39 17.66
C GLN A 495 -21.80 -24.93 18.39
N ILE A 496 -21.49 -24.36 19.54
CA ILE A 496 -20.33 -24.75 20.36
C ILE A 496 -20.81 -25.03 21.77
N LYS A 497 -20.34 -26.13 22.32
CA LYS A 497 -20.57 -26.53 23.69
C LYS A 497 -19.24 -26.80 24.37
N LEU A 498 -18.91 -26.05 25.41
CA LEU A 498 -17.69 -26.19 26.19
C LEU A 498 -18.05 -26.38 27.66
N VAL A 499 -17.27 -27.17 28.38
CA VAL A 499 -17.46 -27.41 29.83
C VAL A 499 -16.16 -27.03 30.55
N PHE A 500 -16.29 -26.31 31.66
CA PHE A 500 -15.17 -25.83 32.46
C PHE A 500 -15.43 -26.05 33.96
N ASP A 501 -14.36 -26.32 34.68
CA ASP A 501 -14.42 -26.45 36.15
C ASP A 501 -14.56 -25.07 36.83
N GLN A 502 -14.06 -24.01 36.18
CA GLN A 502 -14.12 -22.63 36.65
C GLN A 502 -15.24 -21.87 35.94
N ARG A 503 -15.82 -20.89 36.66
CA ARG A 503 -16.92 -20.07 36.11
C ARG A 503 -16.41 -19.11 35.05
N PRO A 504 -16.84 -19.22 33.78
CA PRO A 504 -16.62 -18.22 32.77
C PRO A 504 -17.32 -16.89 33.14
N VAL A 505 -16.61 -15.76 33.03
CA VAL A 505 -17.18 -14.42 33.22
C VAL A 505 -17.29 -13.64 31.93
N ARG A 506 -16.54 -14.07 30.90
CA ARG A 506 -16.59 -13.42 29.58
C ARG A 506 -16.21 -14.41 28.49
N VAL A 507 -16.90 -14.31 27.35
CA VAL A 507 -16.52 -14.93 26.09
C VAL A 507 -16.38 -13.85 25.02
N SER A 508 -15.32 -13.92 24.20
CA SER A 508 -15.05 -13.02 23.10
C SER A 508 -14.67 -13.81 21.85
N ILE A 509 -15.33 -13.54 20.73
CA ILE A 509 -15.07 -14.14 19.43
C ILE A 509 -14.18 -13.18 18.62
N ASP A 510 -13.09 -13.67 18.06
CA ASP A 510 -12.09 -12.88 17.31
C ASP A 510 -11.62 -11.63 18.08
N PRO A 511 -11.19 -11.77 19.36
CA PRO A 511 -10.87 -10.62 20.21
C PRO A 511 -9.64 -9.84 19.74
N ASP A 512 -8.77 -10.45 18.92
CA ASP A 512 -7.53 -9.85 18.42
C ASP A 512 -7.62 -9.43 16.95
N TYR A 513 -8.83 -9.48 16.36
CA TYR A 513 -9.06 -9.15 14.95
C TYR A 513 -8.18 -9.97 14.00
N ASP A 514 -8.10 -11.27 14.23
CA ASP A 514 -7.32 -12.19 13.40
C ASP A 514 -8.03 -12.57 12.09
N ILE A 515 -9.35 -12.34 12.01
CA ILE A 515 -10.18 -12.71 10.85
C ILE A 515 -10.51 -11.49 10.02
N PHE A 516 -10.34 -11.59 8.69
CA PHE A 516 -10.92 -10.61 7.79
C PHE A 516 -12.45 -10.76 7.81
N ARG A 517 -13.12 -9.79 8.37
CA ARG A 517 -14.58 -9.73 8.49
C ARG A 517 -15.10 -8.30 8.50
N LEU A 518 -16.38 -8.14 8.23
CA LEU A 518 -17.05 -6.86 8.40
C LEU A 518 -17.25 -6.60 9.91
N LEU A 519 -16.74 -5.46 10.38
CA LEU A 519 -16.98 -5.01 11.74
C LEU A 519 -18.43 -4.55 11.89
N SER A 520 -19.11 -4.96 12.95
CA SER A 520 -20.42 -4.45 13.32
C SER A 520 -20.39 -2.94 13.62
N GLN A 521 -21.56 -2.31 13.69
CA GLN A 521 -21.64 -0.87 13.98
C GLN A 521 -21.03 -0.52 15.33
N THR A 522 -21.20 -1.37 16.33
CA THR A 522 -20.70 -1.17 17.70
C THR A 522 -19.18 -1.37 17.83
N GLU A 523 -18.57 -2.15 16.94
CA GLU A 523 -17.12 -2.37 16.91
C GLU A 523 -16.35 -1.24 16.19
N ARG A 524 -17.07 -0.35 15.50
CA ARG A 524 -16.46 0.79 14.79
C ARG A 524 -16.62 2.07 15.60
N PRO A 525 -15.54 2.80 15.91
CA PRO A 525 -15.66 4.09 16.57
C PRO A 525 -16.37 5.10 15.65
N ALA A 526 -17.01 6.09 16.23
CA ALA A 526 -17.42 7.26 15.48
C ALA A 526 -16.16 7.99 14.99
N SER A 527 -15.98 8.06 13.67
CA SER A 527 -14.76 8.57 13.05
C SER A 527 -15.05 9.34 11.77
N LEU A 528 -14.15 10.25 11.39
CA LEU A 528 -14.26 10.95 10.10
C LEU A 528 -14.30 9.98 8.93
N GLY A 529 -13.59 8.85 9.02
CA GLY A 529 -13.64 7.79 8.02
C GLY A 529 -15.03 7.23 7.82
N ARG A 530 -15.81 7.05 8.91
CA ARG A 530 -17.22 6.63 8.85
C ARG A 530 -18.11 7.69 8.18
N MET A 531 -17.88 8.97 8.46
CA MET A 531 -18.58 10.08 7.81
C MET A 531 -18.30 10.13 6.31
N PHE A 532 -17.03 10.12 5.93
CA PHE A 532 -16.60 10.18 4.51
C PHE A 532 -16.93 8.92 3.71
N GLY A 533 -17.00 7.77 4.36
CA GLY A 533 -17.35 6.49 3.74
C GLY A 533 -18.84 6.25 3.55
N ALA A 534 -19.71 7.11 4.10
CA ALA A 534 -21.17 6.98 3.97
C ALA A 534 -21.61 7.02 2.50
N GLN A 535 -22.67 6.30 2.17
CA GLN A 535 -23.23 6.27 0.81
C GLN A 535 -23.69 7.64 0.33
N LYS A 536 -24.18 8.47 1.27
CA LYS A 536 -24.58 9.85 1.04
C LYS A 536 -24.05 10.74 2.17
N GLN A 537 -23.51 11.89 1.84
CA GLN A 537 -23.11 12.91 2.80
C GLN A 537 -23.94 14.18 2.57
N ILE A 538 -24.59 14.67 3.62
CA ILE A 538 -25.43 15.87 3.57
C ILE A 538 -24.74 16.94 4.41
N LEU A 539 -24.27 17.98 3.74
CA LEU A 539 -23.64 19.13 4.36
C LEU A 539 -24.68 20.23 4.55
N VAL A 540 -24.96 20.58 5.80
CA VAL A 540 -26.01 21.54 6.14
C VAL A 540 -25.35 22.85 6.56
N TYR A 541 -25.42 23.88 5.71
CA TYR A 541 -24.87 25.19 6.01
C TYR A 541 -25.93 26.13 6.63
N PRO A 542 -25.54 27.10 7.49
CA PRO A 542 -26.49 28.05 8.08
C PRO A 542 -26.94 29.07 7.02
N GLU A 543 -28.26 29.22 6.83
CA GLU A 543 -28.85 30.20 5.92
C GLU A 543 -28.41 31.64 6.23
N GLN A 544 -28.21 31.94 7.52
CA GLN A 544 -27.77 33.24 8.00
C GLN A 544 -26.28 33.50 7.84
N ALA A 545 -25.52 32.55 7.28
CA ALA A 545 -24.09 32.77 7.00
C ALA A 545 -23.88 33.91 6.00
N SER A 546 -22.80 34.67 6.17
CA SER A 546 -22.40 35.70 5.20
C SER A 546 -22.11 35.08 3.82
N GLU A 547 -22.20 35.88 2.77
CA GLU A 547 -21.92 35.42 1.41
C GLU A 547 -20.52 34.78 1.28
N LYS A 548 -19.51 35.36 1.92
CA LYS A 548 -18.14 34.86 1.95
C LYS A 548 -18.06 33.47 2.65
N GLU A 549 -18.77 33.32 3.73
CA GLU A 549 -18.84 32.05 4.47
C GLU A 549 -19.58 30.98 3.65
N ARG A 550 -20.73 31.30 3.03
CA ARG A 550 -21.46 30.37 2.13
C ARG A 550 -20.61 29.93 0.95
N SER A 551 -19.89 30.86 0.31
CA SER A 551 -18.96 30.54 -0.78
C SER A 551 -17.85 29.59 -0.32
N ALA A 552 -17.33 29.72 0.90
CA ALA A 552 -16.33 28.81 1.44
C ALA A 552 -16.91 27.40 1.72
N TRP A 553 -18.14 27.31 2.25
CA TRP A 553 -18.84 26.02 2.43
C TRP A 553 -19.14 25.37 1.07
N GLN A 554 -19.50 26.14 0.06
CA GLN A 554 -19.70 25.64 -1.31
C GLN A 554 -18.38 25.07 -1.89
N ALA A 555 -17.27 25.77 -1.67
CA ALA A 555 -15.95 25.31 -2.13
C ALA A 555 -15.54 24.00 -1.41
N LEU A 556 -15.80 23.92 -0.11
CA LEU A 556 -15.58 22.67 0.67
C LEU A 556 -16.42 21.53 0.11
N ALA A 557 -17.73 21.75 -0.08
CA ALA A 557 -18.62 20.73 -0.62
C ALA A 557 -18.19 20.27 -2.03
N THR A 558 -17.83 21.20 -2.91
CA THR A 558 -17.33 20.89 -4.26
C THR A 558 -16.06 20.05 -4.21
N SER A 559 -15.11 20.39 -3.31
CA SER A 559 -13.88 19.63 -3.12
C SER A 559 -14.17 18.20 -2.64
N TRP A 560 -15.08 18.04 -1.68
CA TRP A 560 -15.46 16.73 -1.17
C TRP A 560 -16.32 15.94 -2.17
N GLN A 561 -17.20 16.60 -2.93
CA GLN A 561 -17.93 15.98 -4.05
C GLN A 561 -16.97 15.37 -5.08
N LYS A 562 -15.93 16.12 -5.47
CA LYS A 562 -14.90 15.62 -6.40
C LYS A 562 -14.17 14.40 -5.83
N ARG A 563 -13.97 14.34 -4.51
CA ARG A 563 -13.20 13.28 -3.84
C ARG A 563 -14.03 12.04 -3.52
N TYR A 564 -15.28 12.21 -3.11
CA TYR A 564 -16.13 11.14 -2.58
C TYR A 564 -17.35 10.83 -3.46
N GLY A 565 -17.74 11.73 -4.34
CA GLY A 565 -18.78 11.52 -5.36
C GLY A 565 -20.23 11.53 -4.87
N ASN A 566 -20.47 11.72 -3.56
CA ASN A 566 -21.79 11.52 -2.93
C ASN A 566 -22.14 12.61 -1.91
N VAL A 567 -21.75 13.85 -2.19
CA VAL A 567 -21.90 15.00 -1.28
C VAL A 567 -23.00 15.94 -1.79
N GLU A 568 -23.94 16.28 -0.92
CA GLU A 568 -25.01 17.26 -1.17
C GLU A 568 -24.87 18.43 -0.19
N LEU A 569 -24.98 19.66 -0.65
CA LEU A 569 -24.98 20.87 0.19
C LEU A 569 -26.38 21.47 0.25
N VAL A 570 -26.92 21.61 1.44
CA VAL A 570 -28.27 22.15 1.68
C VAL A 570 -28.26 23.24 2.74
N SER A 571 -29.23 24.16 2.67
CA SER A 571 -29.45 25.14 3.71
C SER A 571 -30.16 24.54 4.93
N ASP A 572 -29.80 24.96 6.14
CA ASP A 572 -30.48 24.58 7.37
C ASP A 572 -31.94 25.06 7.40
N LYS A 573 -32.32 26.04 6.58
CA LYS A 573 -33.70 26.51 6.39
C LYS A 573 -34.57 25.46 5.70
N SER A 574 -34.01 24.65 4.83
CA SER A 574 -34.72 23.61 4.07
C SER A 574 -35.02 22.35 4.87
N LEU A 575 -34.46 22.23 6.07
CA LEU A 575 -34.57 21.05 6.92
C LEU A 575 -35.24 21.39 8.26
N THR A 576 -36.13 20.53 8.72
CA THR A 576 -36.77 20.63 10.06
C THR A 576 -36.04 19.79 11.09
N GLU A 577 -35.37 18.73 10.67
CA GLU A 577 -34.66 17.75 11.50
C GLU A 577 -33.46 17.17 10.75
N ILE A 578 -32.63 16.39 11.45
CA ILE A 578 -31.50 15.67 10.86
C ILE A 578 -32.04 14.61 9.89
N PRO A 579 -31.54 14.53 8.63
CA PRO A 579 -31.91 13.51 7.67
C PRO A 579 -31.75 12.09 8.24
N ALA A 580 -32.74 11.23 7.99
CA ALA A 580 -32.75 9.85 8.47
C ALA A 580 -31.73 8.93 7.76
N GLU A 581 -31.22 9.34 6.58
CA GLU A 581 -30.29 8.56 5.77
C GLU A 581 -28.99 9.32 5.50
N GLY A 582 -27.90 8.57 5.36
CA GLY A 582 -26.58 9.13 5.09
C GLY A 582 -25.86 9.67 6.32
N ALA A 583 -24.74 10.35 6.08
CA ALA A 583 -24.00 11.07 7.13
C ALA A 583 -24.28 12.57 7.01
N THR A 584 -24.67 13.20 8.12
CA THR A 584 -24.99 14.63 8.13
C THR A 584 -23.89 15.44 8.79
N TRP A 585 -23.47 16.52 8.13
CA TRP A 585 -22.53 17.50 8.65
C TRP A 585 -23.25 18.81 8.97
N LEU A 586 -23.25 19.24 10.19
CA LEU A 586 -23.70 20.56 10.60
C LEU A 586 -22.54 21.54 10.49
N LEU A 587 -22.67 22.54 9.64
CA LEU A 587 -21.61 23.50 9.33
C LEU A 587 -21.88 24.83 10.04
N GLY A 588 -20.86 25.37 10.71
CA GLY A 588 -20.92 26.68 11.38
C GLY A 588 -21.73 26.70 12.66
N TRP A 589 -21.35 27.61 13.57
CA TRP A 589 -21.98 27.76 14.89
C TRP A 589 -23.42 28.34 14.86
N ASN A 590 -23.81 28.99 13.76
CA ASN A 590 -25.15 29.58 13.59
C ASN A 590 -26.15 28.63 12.94
N ASN A 591 -25.80 27.33 12.80
CA ASN A 591 -26.66 26.34 12.19
C ASN A 591 -27.88 26.07 13.10
N ARG A 592 -29.10 26.19 12.54
CA ARG A 592 -30.35 26.04 13.27
C ARG A 592 -30.59 24.61 13.83
N LEU A 593 -30.02 23.60 13.16
CA LEU A 593 -30.11 22.22 13.58
C LEU A 593 -29.13 21.89 14.72
N LEU A 594 -28.08 22.69 14.91
CA LEU A 594 -27.08 22.46 15.94
C LEU A 594 -27.68 22.50 17.34
N GLU A 595 -28.49 23.51 17.63
CA GLU A 595 -29.16 23.64 18.94
C GLU A 595 -30.09 22.45 19.23
N LYS A 596 -30.85 22.00 18.22
CA LYS A 596 -31.76 20.85 18.32
C LYS A 596 -31.00 19.51 18.48
N SER A 597 -29.72 19.45 18.09
CA SER A 597 -28.92 18.24 18.12
C SER A 597 -27.80 18.28 19.16
N ALA A 598 -27.75 19.32 19.99
CA ALA A 598 -26.67 19.51 20.97
C ALA A 598 -26.51 18.30 21.92
N ASP A 599 -27.60 17.67 22.31
CA ASP A 599 -27.55 16.48 23.18
C ASP A 599 -26.88 15.29 22.56
N ARG A 600 -26.85 15.15 21.20
CA ARG A 600 -26.16 14.09 20.51
C ARG A 600 -24.64 14.21 20.63
N PHE A 601 -24.13 15.41 20.86
CA PHE A 601 -22.72 15.66 21.06
C PHE A 601 -22.27 15.63 22.52
N ASN A 602 -23.23 15.49 23.47
CA ASN A 602 -22.95 15.45 24.90
C ASN A 602 -22.76 13.99 25.36
N THR A 603 -21.55 13.69 25.79
CA THR A 603 -21.15 12.37 26.32
C THR A 603 -20.38 12.53 27.61
N GLY A 604 -19.96 11.44 28.25
CA GLY A 604 -19.12 11.47 29.45
C GLY A 604 -17.76 12.16 29.25
N PHE A 605 -17.29 12.28 28.02
CA PHE A 605 -15.96 12.85 27.68
C PHE A 605 -16.02 14.11 26.81
N GLN A 606 -17.15 14.39 26.12
CA GLN A 606 -17.31 15.61 25.33
C GLN A 606 -18.66 16.30 25.67
N LYS A 607 -18.64 17.62 25.70
CA LYS A 607 -19.84 18.40 25.98
C LYS A 607 -19.81 19.74 25.28
N MET A 608 -20.91 20.08 24.60
CA MET A 608 -21.12 21.40 24.03
C MET A 608 -21.66 22.34 25.12
N THR A 609 -21.02 23.49 25.33
CA THR A 609 -21.42 24.48 26.35
C THR A 609 -22.20 25.63 25.73
N SER A 610 -22.96 26.36 26.54
CA SER A 610 -23.83 27.47 26.11
C SER A 610 -23.09 28.68 25.54
N HIS A 611 -21.76 28.76 25.68
CA HIS A 611 -20.94 29.90 25.26
C HIS A 611 -20.15 29.64 24.00
N ARG A 612 -20.65 28.81 23.08
CA ARG A 612 -19.91 28.42 21.85
C ARG A 612 -18.53 27.86 22.18
N ALA A 613 -18.47 27.02 23.16
CA ALA A 613 -17.27 26.27 23.55
C ALA A 613 -17.60 24.78 23.63
N VAL A 614 -16.61 23.97 23.55
CA VAL A 614 -16.69 22.53 23.71
C VAL A 614 -15.70 22.11 24.79
N ASN A 615 -16.17 21.35 25.76
CA ASN A 615 -15.32 20.64 26.72
C ASN A 615 -15.04 19.24 26.19
N PHE A 616 -13.79 18.84 26.15
CA PHE A 616 -13.38 17.47 25.86
C PHE A 616 -12.37 17.01 26.92
N ASP A 617 -12.72 15.97 27.65
CA ASP A 617 -11.88 15.36 28.71
C ASP A 617 -11.31 16.42 29.68
N LYS A 618 -12.18 17.32 30.17
CA LYS A 618 -11.87 18.46 31.07
C LYS A 618 -11.03 19.58 30.43
N GLN A 619 -10.84 19.58 29.12
CA GLN A 619 -10.21 20.70 28.39
C GLN A 619 -11.28 21.51 27.65
N ASP A 620 -11.24 22.83 27.79
CA ASP A 620 -12.16 23.75 27.14
C ASP A 620 -11.58 24.33 25.85
N PHE A 621 -12.36 24.27 24.78
CA PHE A 621 -12.02 24.84 23.49
C PHE A 621 -13.07 25.84 23.06
N SER A 622 -12.68 27.12 23.02
CA SER A 622 -13.60 28.20 22.68
C SER A 622 -13.65 28.46 21.18
N PHE A 623 -14.83 28.83 20.70
CA PHE A 623 -15.04 29.31 19.34
C PHE A 623 -14.13 30.48 18.94
N ASN A 624 -13.81 31.39 19.89
CA ASN A 624 -13.02 32.58 19.55
C ASN A 624 -11.61 32.24 19.07
N GLN A 625 -11.02 31.17 19.59
CA GLN A 625 -9.63 30.79 19.33
C GLN A 625 -9.50 29.58 18.42
N HIS A 626 -10.56 28.74 18.31
CA HIS A 626 -10.46 27.43 17.71
C HIS A 626 -11.52 27.17 16.64
N ALA A 627 -11.14 26.37 15.64
CA ALA A 627 -12.08 25.66 14.79
C ALA A 627 -12.17 24.21 15.27
N LEU A 628 -13.38 23.68 15.33
CA LEU A 628 -13.69 22.38 15.95
C LEU A 628 -14.30 21.43 14.94
N VAL A 629 -13.99 20.15 15.09
CA VAL A 629 -14.74 19.07 14.44
C VAL A 629 -15.09 18.05 15.51
N MET A 630 -16.38 17.72 15.60
CA MET A 630 -16.91 16.84 16.63
C MET A 630 -17.95 15.90 16.04
N LEU A 631 -17.89 14.63 16.40
CA LEU A 631 -18.84 13.61 15.94
C LEU A 631 -19.74 13.15 17.08
N ASP A 632 -20.97 12.76 16.74
CA ASP A 632 -21.82 11.96 17.61
C ASP A 632 -21.15 10.60 17.89
N ALA A 633 -20.94 10.29 19.17
CA ALA A 633 -20.25 9.06 19.57
C ALA A 633 -21.15 7.82 19.48
N ASP A 634 -22.48 7.98 19.40
CA ASP A 634 -23.42 6.87 19.27
C ASP A 634 -23.39 6.29 17.85
N THR A 635 -22.72 5.18 17.71
CA THR A 635 -22.56 4.51 16.41
C THR A 635 -23.80 3.73 15.95
N MET A 636 -24.81 3.57 16.81
CA MET A 636 -26.08 2.93 16.44
C MET A 636 -27.03 3.89 15.71
N ARG A 637 -26.77 5.20 15.80
CA ARG A 637 -27.53 6.23 15.10
C ARG A 637 -26.89 6.57 13.76
N GLN A 638 -27.65 7.33 12.94
CA GLN A 638 -27.10 7.92 11.71
C GLN A 638 -25.91 8.83 12.04
N PRO A 639 -24.79 8.70 11.30
CA PRO A 639 -23.60 9.48 11.55
C PRO A 639 -23.88 10.98 11.48
N LEU A 640 -23.53 11.69 12.55
CA LEU A 640 -23.67 13.14 12.66
C LEU A 640 -22.33 13.77 13.02
N GLY A 641 -21.93 14.79 12.28
CA GLY A 641 -20.71 15.57 12.53
C GLY A 641 -21.01 17.06 12.59
N PHE A 642 -20.22 17.78 13.36
CA PHE A 642 -20.25 19.23 13.44
C PHE A 642 -18.90 19.82 13.09
N ILE A 643 -18.89 20.87 12.26
CA ILE A 643 -17.71 21.67 11.94
C ILE A 643 -17.94 23.12 12.42
N GLY A 644 -17.34 23.45 13.56
CA GLY A 644 -17.41 24.76 14.18
C GLY A 644 -16.36 25.72 13.62
N ALA A 645 -16.58 26.24 12.41
CA ALA A 645 -15.76 27.27 11.75
C ALA A 645 -16.64 28.32 11.10
N GLN A 646 -16.13 29.54 10.88
CA GLN A 646 -16.83 30.64 10.19
C GLN A 646 -15.91 31.40 9.21
N GLN A 647 -14.61 31.45 9.49
CA GLN A 647 -13.68 32.17 8.64
C GLN A 647 -13.43 31.41 7.33
N PRO A 648 -13.60 32.04 6.14
CA PRO A 648 -13.42 31.37 4.86
C PRO A 648 -12.04 30.69 4.70
N ALA A 649 -10.97 31.32 5.16
CA ALA A 649 -9.62 30.76 5.11
C ALA A 649 -9.50 29.46 5.92
N VAL A 650 -10.13 29.43 7.11
CA VAL A 650 -10.16 28.24 7.97
C VAL A 650 -10.98 27.13 7.32
N ILE A 651 -12.17 27.42 6.79
CA ILE A 651 -13.04 26.46 6.09
C ILE A 651 -12.30 25.83 4.92
N ASN A 652 -11.67 26.63 4.08
CA ASN A 652 -10.89 26.16 2.93
C ASN A 652 -9.70 25.28 3.34
N ALA A 653 -9.06 25.58 4.46
CA ALA A 653 -7.99 24.76 4.99
C ALA A 653 -8.51 23.42 5.55
N LEU A 654 -9.64 23.43 6.27
CA LEU A 654 -10.29 22.22 6.78
C LEU A 654 -10.75 21.30 5.64
N ALA A 655 -11.25 21.87 4.53
CA ALA A 655 -11.62 21.09 3.34
C ALA A 655 -10.49 20.14 2.87
N ARG A 656 -9.25 20.62 2.91
CA ARG A 656 -8.06 19.84 2.52
C ARG A 656 -7.53 18.96 3.63
N LYS A 657 -7.61 19.40 4.90
CA LYS A 657 -6.99 18.71 6.04
C LYS A 657 -7.83 17.55 6.57
N LEU A 658 -9.15 17.70 6.71
CA LEU A 658 -10.02 16.71 7.33
C LEU A 658 -9.95 15.32 6.69
N PRO A 659 -9.85 15.17 5.36
CA PRO A 659 -9.66 13.87 4.73
C PRO A 659 -8.44 13.07 5.17
N HIS A 660 -7.48 13.68 5.85
CA HIS A 660 -6.29 12.99 6.38
C HIS A 660 -6.47 12.52 7.84
N TYR A 661 -7.60 12.85 8.48
CA TYR A 661 -7.86 12.51 9.89
C TYR A 661 -8.90 11.40 10.07
N ASN A 662 -8.99 10.47 9.13
CA ASN A 662 -10.04 9.44 9.07
C ASN A 662 -10.28 8.67 10.38
N GLY A 663 -9.24 8.40 11.18
CA GLY A 663 -9.36 7.64 12.44
C GLY A 663 -9.79 8.46 13.67
N TYR A 664 -10.10 9.75 13.50
CA TYR A 664 -10.43 10.64 14.62
C TYR A 664 -11.90 11.07 14.58
N GLY A 665 -12.49 11.27 15.74
CA GLY A 665 -13.86 11.78 15.89
C GLY A 665 -13.96 13.14 16.58
N PHE A 666 -12.86 13.63 17.17
CA PHE A 666 -12.77 14.97 17.74
C PHE A 666 -11.44 15.62 17.33
N LEU A 667 -11.51 16.85 16.78
CA LEU A 667 -10.37 17.61 16.29
C LEU A 667 -10.50 19.08 16.67
N VAL A 668 -9.37 19.70 17.04
CA VAL A 668 -9.28 21.13 17.30
C VAL A 668 -8.14 21.72 16.47
N PHE A 669 -8.42 22.82 15.81
CA PHE A 669 -7.46 23.58 15.01
C PHE A 669 -7.35 25.02 15.54
N SER A 670 -6.14 25.57 15.57
CA SER A 670 -5.94 27.00 15.78
C SER A 670 -6.62 27.78 14.65
N LYS A 671 -7.34 28.85 14.95
CA LYS A 671 -7.91 29.72 13.91
C LYS A 671 -6.86 30.56 13.20
N GLU A 672 -5.76 30.81 13.84
CA GLU A 672 -4.69 31.67 13.35
C GLU A 672 -3.80 30.94 12.31
N THR A 673 -3.33 29.74 12.65
CA THR A 673 -2.42 28.95 11.79
C THR A 673 -3.11 27.78 11.08
N VAL A 674 -4.32 27.44 11.48
CA VAL A 674 -5.07 26.24 11.10
C VAL A 674 -4.25 24.96 11.33
N GLU A 675 -3.34 24.97 12.29
CA GLU A 675 -2.65 23.78 12.76
C GLU A 675 -3.55 22.96 13.68
N ASN A 676 -3.44 21.65 13.58
CA ASN A 676 -4.14 20.75 14.49
C ASN A 676 -3.44 20.79 15.85
N ILE A 677 -4.12 21.29 16.87
CA ILE A 677 -3.59 21.42 18.24
C ILE A 677 -4.11 20.32 19.18
N PHE A 678 -5.21 19.66 18.81
CA PHE A 678 -5.76 18.53 19.57
C PHE A 678 -6.50 17.59 18.64
N LYS A 679 -6.36 16.29 18.87
CA LYS A 679 -7.09 15.24 18.14
C LYS A 679 -7.32 14.04 19.03
N LYS A 680 -8.49 13.43 18.93
CA LYS A 680 -8.85 12.23 19.69
C LYS A 680 -9.65 11.25 18.83
N ALA A 681 -9.24 9.99 18.85
CA ALA A 681 -10.10 8.91 18.41
C ALA A 681 -11.16 8.65 19.48
N LEU A 682 -12.42 8.49 19.08
CA LEU A 682 -13.48 8.14 20.00
C LEU A 682 -13.41 6.64 20.34
N PRO A 683 -13.87 6.23 21.52
CA PRO A 683 -13.78 4.83 21.94
C PRO A 683 -14.72 3.94 21.12
N VAL A 684 -14.34 2.67 20.99
CA VAL A 684 -15.25 1.59 20.60
C VAL A 684 -16.13 1.29 21.81
N LEU A 685 -17.44 1.26 21.63
CA LEU A 685 -18.37 1.11 22.75
C LEU A 685 -18.45 -0.34 23.24
N ASN A 686 -18.73 -1.30 22.35
CA ASN A 686 -18.85 -2.71 22.67
C ASN A 686 -18.65 -3.55 21.42
N SER A 687 -18.24 -4.81 21.58
CA SER A 687 -18.28 -5.78 20.49
C SER A 687 -19.57 -6.61 20.56
N SER A 688 -20.27 -6.73 19.43
CA SER A 688 -21.41 -7.66 19.30
C SER A 688 -20.98 -9.14 19.36
N LEU A 689 -19.68 -9.40 19.30
CA LEU A 689 -19.07 -10.73 19.40
C LEU A 689 -18.50 -11.01 20.80
N GLU A 690 -18.97 -10.26 21.81
CA GLU A 690 -18.57 -10.42 23.20
C GLU A 690 -19.80 -10.52 24.13
N LYS A 691 -19.71 -11.41 25.11
CA LYS A 691 -20.71 -11.55 26.18
C LYS A 691 -20.01 -11.63 27.53
N VAL A 692 -20.49 -10.82 28.48
CA VAL A 692 -20.17 -10.89 29.91
C VAL A 692 -21.32 -11.59 30.64
N PHE A 693 -21.00 -12.51 31.57
CA PHE A 693 -21.97 -13.33 32.34
C PHE A 693 -22.10 -12.85 33.75
#